data_7d629deea964185d80f378a5c8ea09ba
#
_entry.id   7d629deea964185d80f378a5c8ea09ba
#
_cell.length_a   1.000
_cell.length_b   1.000
_cell.length_c   1.000
_cell.angle_alpha   90.00
_cell.angle_beta   90.00
_cell.angle_gamma   90.00
#
_symmetry.space_group_name_H-M   'P 1'
#
loop_
_entity.id
_entity.type
_entity.pdbx_description
1 polymer ?
#
loop_
_entity_poly.entity_id
_entity_poly.type
_entity_poly.pdbx_seq_one_letter_code
_entity_poly.pdbx_strand_id
1 'polypeptide(L)'
;MSSIHRSLSKTTVLTIVMSAMTFVSASAYRYSYSFNNTPISEALVRISKDHPDVNISFIYKELDNYRTSAKVRKDDIYEALRQAIGLNPVSIIRNGDHYYAEAFQHGRFSYNGRAVGRGEEPLAGATVMLLAPKDSAVVTYGITDSEGRFSIPCDRREVIAKLSCLGYRTIFRKCQSFNVGTIRMTELPVRLHGVKIEADNASLLSDKSVYRPTQRQKNASQTATDLLVRMAIPQLNATMGSSGITTASGESVAIYIDYVPASQNDLKMMRVSDVKTVEYLVYPSDPRFQGNRNVINFRMIKYEYGGYVKVLGLENFIANSGSLQGNARMVKKKMTFDIMGYGYYMSNDHFGVAQTESFRLSRENGAVRSFLRESLTETSKYRRKNYETSLRALYSGEKVTANSQISFGLDDTPHNDNSGTVKYTDNLLGQSDYTTVAASKARYVSYNGYYFFLLPKNSSLTSSISYSYSTTDQESQYSETNIAPIDNIARDRTHRGNIGLNFSHFFSDKQSLMAHVTGLYEHNMTDYLGSANAHDNSTTKFGQIGASYNFTGAKVSAFLGIGWNWLTTGLNKNKATSDYPYVDASLRFVPNKKNSFGIIFHYSVWPPSSNYKSENIIHVSPYLWLTGNPLLKSHRSYDIGISHTFIPSNKFNMTLFVNSWLVGNRAAFVYVATPDGILRTIQQPVGRFGHYNYGINAASNWLDGKLYLSGQLAQLFVHNGLPYNIDHSHISFYLQALYYLGNFNFAITYNSDNATDNYNSMSGIWTKNKDAFVLQAGWSNSSWNIRLTARNIQRWNWRSSHETMKSDNYSVDRWISNASGHAFVQISATYTFGFGKKIKHDNEPQASGSASSGILK
;
A
#
# COMPACT_ATOMS: atom_id res chain seq x y z
N MET A 1 0.81 -17.44 -45.62
CA MET A 1 1.14 -18.51 -44.66
C MET A 1 0.15 -18.45 -43.52
N SER A 2 -0.93 -19.12 -43.74
CA SER A 2 -2.05 -19.25 -42.78
C SER A 2 -1.84 -20.54 -41.98
N SER A 3 -2.44 -20.55 -40.79
CA SER A 3 -2.51 -21.68 -39.84
C SER A 3 -1.33 -21.86 -38.92
N ILE A 4 -1.32 -21.08 -37.78
CA ILE A 4 -1.05 -21.56 -36.43
C ILE A 4 -1.63 -20.49 -35.48
N HIS A 5 -2.95 -20.40 -35.42
CA HIS A 5 -3.68 -19.65 -34.39
C HIS A 5 -4.95 -20.41 -34.07
N ARG A 6 -4.81 -21.57 -33.40
CA ARG A 6 -5.93 -22.18 -32.67
C ARG A 6 -5.42 -23.02 -31.49
N SER A 7 -6.02 -22.76 -30.33
CA SER A 7 -6.08 -23.61 -29.15
C SER A 7 -4.81 -23.75 -28.29
N LEU A 8 -4.53 -22.69 -27.51
CA LEU A 8 -4.11 -22.96 -26.14
C LEU A 8 -5.41 -23.11 -25.33
N SER A 9 -5.89 -24.33 -25.25
CA SER A 9 -7.12 -24.67 -24.56
C SER A 9 -6.97 -24.42 -23.05
N LYS A 10 -8.09 -24.08 -22.40
CA LYS A 10 -8.22 -23.93 -20.94
C LYS A 10 -7.64 -25.09 -20.13
N THR A 11 -7.39 -26.22 -20.77
CA THR A 11 -6.82 -27.45 -20.22
C THR A 11 -5.31 -27.34 -19.97
N THR A 12 -4.55 -26.59 -20.78
CA THR A 12 -3.09 -26.49 -20.64
C THR A 12 -2.70 -25.59 -19.44
N VAL A 13 -3.46 -24.57 -19.16
CA VAL A 13 -3.25 -23.71 -17.97
C VAL A 13 -3.61 -24.45 -16.68
N LEU A 14 -4.66 -25.28 -16.73
CA LEU A 14 -5.06 -26.08 -15.58
C LEU A 14 -4.05 -27.21 -15.29
N THR A 15 -3.42 -27.78 -16.31
CA THR A 15 -2.41 -28.84 -16.17
C THR A 15 -1.09 -28.31 -15.60
N ILE A 16 -0.69 -27.10 -15.94
CA ILE A 16 0.50 -26.46 -15.35
C ILE A 16 0.27 -26.11 -13.89
N VAL A 17 -0.94 -25.71 -13.51
CA VAL A 17 -1.31 -25.43 -12.11
C VAL A 17 -1.46 -26.73 -11.31
N MET A 18 -1.95 -27.81 -11.90
CA MET A 18 -2.09 -29.09 -11.23
C MET A 18 -0.78 -29.88 -11.10
N SER A 19 0.16 -29.77 -12.03
CA SER A 19 1.47 -30.42 -11.90
C SER A 19 2.41 -29.74 -10.89
N ALA A 20 2.11 -28.51 -10.45
CA ALA A 20 2.80 -27.86 -9.34
C ALA A 20 2.26 -28.29 -7.95
N MET A 21 1.16 -29.06 -7.89
CA MET A 21 0.51 -29.46 -6.64
C MET A 21 0.86 -30.87 -6.15
N THR A 22 1.70 -31.64 -6.84
CA THR A 22 1.96 -33.05 -6.51
C THR A 22 3.31 -33.35 -5.88
N PHE A 23 3.88 -32.43 -5.09
CA PHE A 23 4.99 -32.77 -4.19
C PHE A 23 4.76 -32.20 -2.78
N VAL A 24 3.76 -32.72 -2.09
CA VAL A 24 3.75 -32.72 -0.64
C VAL A 24 4.06 -34.15 -0.21
N SER A 25 5.35 -34.51 -0.12
CA SER A 25 5.79 -35.64 0.66
C SER A 25 5.45 -35.35 2.12
N ALA A 26 4.59 -36.18 2.71
CA ALA A 26 4.41 -36.24 4.16
C ALA A 26 5.76 -36.62 4.77
N SER A 27 6.55 -35.68 5.24
CA SER A 27 7.74 -36.00 6.03
C SER A 27 7.28 -36.58 7.36
N ALA A 28 7.54 -37.88 7.60
CA ALA A 28 7.39 -38.48 8.91
C ALA A 28 8.38 -37.77 9.86
N TYR A 29 7.91 -37.36 11.05
CA TYR A 29 8.76 -36.74 12.05
C TYR A 29 9.86 -37.75 12.46
N ARG A 30 11.11 -37.30 12.60
CA ARG A 30 12.27 -38.14 12.99
C ARG A 30 12.04 -38.80 14.36
N TYR A 31 11.38 -38.07 15.30
CA TYR A 31 11.03 -38.55 16.63
C TYR A 31 9.50 -38.57 16.74
N SER A 32 8.90 -39.75 16.70
CA SER A 32 7.44 -39.92 16.78
C SER A 32 7.10 -41.00 17.82
N TYR A 33 6.60 -40.58 19.00
CA TYR A 33 6.27 -41.46 20.12
C TYR A 33 4.90 -41.13 20.68
N SER A 34 4.27 -42.13 21.26
CA SER A 34 3.07 -41.97 22.07
C SER A 34 3.30 -42.67 23.42
N PHE A 35 3.34 -41.91 24.49
CA PHE A 35 3.47 -42.36 25.85
C PHE A 35 2.12 -42.25 26.55
N ASN A 36 1.76 -43.23 27.38
CA ASN A 36 0.55 -43.21 28.16
C ASN A 36 0.87 -43.65 29.58
N ASN A 37 0.86 -42.68 30.53
CA ASN A 37 1.22 -42.91 31.94
C ASN A 37 2.57 -43.66 32.10
N THR A 38 3.51 -43.37 31.19
CA THR A 38 4.84 -44.00 31.18
C THR A 38 5.78 -43.24 32.10
N PRO A 39 6.61 -43.93 32.93
CA PRO A 39 7.70 -43.28 33.65
C PRO A 39 8.61 -42.52 32.70
N ILE A 40 9.06 -41.31 33.09
CA ILE A 40 9.95 -40.52 32.25
C ILE A 40 11.26 -41.26 32.00
N SER A 41 11.76 -41.99 33.02
CA SER A 41 12.92 -42.90 32.89
C SER A 41 12.75 -43.89 31.73
N GLU A 42 11.61 -44.57 31.64
CA GLU A 42 11.31 -45.51 30.53
C GLU A 42 11.12 -44.78 29.20
N ALA A 43 10.47 -43.64 29.20
CA ALA A 43 10.29 -42.83 27.97
C ALA A 43 11.64 -42.40 27.37
N LEU A 44 12.58 -41.98 28.22
CA LEU A 44 13.91 -41.57 27.79
C LEU A 44 14.76 -42.77 27.33
N VAL A 45 14.65 -43.91 28.03
CA VAL A 45 15.29 -45.17 27.60
C VAL A 45 14.79 -45.59 26.22
N ARG A 46 13.50 -45.50 25.96
CA ARG A 46 12.92 -45.86 24.66
C ARG A 46 13.43 -44.95 23.55
N ILE A 47 13.46 -43.65 23.79
CA ILE A 47 13.98 -42.66 22.81
C ILE A 47 15.47 -42.92 22.55
N SER A 48 16.28 -43.16 23.61
CA SER A 48 17.72 -43.44 23.48
C SER A 48 17.98 -44.76 22.76
N LYS A 49 17.16 -45.78 22.99
CA LYS A 49 17.29 -47.11 22.34
C LYS A 49 16.96 -47.06 20.85
N ASP A 50 15.93 -46.29 20.49
CA ASP A 50 15.51 -46.16 19.11
C ASP A 50 16.41 -45.23 18.31
N HIS A 51 17.19 -44.37 18.99
CA HIS A 51 18.15 -43.44 18.41
C HIS A 51 19.52 -43.52 19.09
N PRO A 52 20.34 -44.56 18.77
CA PRO A 52 21.66 -44.76 19.36
C PRO A 52 22.67 -43.66 19.07
N ASP A 53 22.37 -42.82 18.10
CA ASP A 53 23.14 -41.63 17.73
C ASP A 53 22.95 -40.44 18.72
N VAL A 54 22.05 -40.60 19.69
CA VAL A 54 21.74 -39.57 20.70
C VAL A 54 22.19 -40.02 22.07
N ASN A 55 23.07 -39.26 22.71
CA ASN A 55 23.55 -39.54 24.06
C ASN A 55 22.64 -38.86 25.10
N ILE A 56 21.80 -39.66 25.79
CA ILE A 56 20.92 -39.21 26.87
C ILE A 56 21.39 -39.82 28.17
N SER A 57 21.72 -39.01 29.15
CA SER A 57 22.15 -39.42 30.50
C SER A 57 21.18 -38.91 31.56
N PHE A 58 20.82 -39.80 32.49
CA PHE A 58 19.93 -39.49 33.60
C PHE A 58 20.04 -40.52 34.74
N ILE A 59 19.61 -40.12 35.91
CA ILE A 59 19.52 -41.06 37.05
C ILE A 59 18.14 -41.75 37.03
N TYR A 60 18.11 -43.01 36.68
CA TYR A 60 16.86 -43.75 36.46
C TYR A 60 15.89 -43.64 37.63
N LYS A 61 16.37 -43.87 38.89
CA LYS A 61 15.57 -43.83 40.10
C LYS A 61 14.95 -42.46 40.42
N GLU A 62 15.58 -41.38 39.97
CA GLU A 62 15.07 -40.05 40.18
C GLU A 62 13.93 -39.73 39.23
N LEU A 63 14.01 -40.20 37.98
CA LEU A 63 13.01 -39.94 36.97
C LEU A 63 11.87 -40.97 36.94
N ASP A 64 11.99 -42.05 37.61
CA ASP A 64 10.98 -43.12 37.66
C ASP A 64 9.69 -42.69 38.40
N ASN A 65 9.81 -41.69 39.27
CA ASN A 65 8.68 -41.11 40.00
C ASN A 65 7.83 -40.15 39.17
N TYR A 66 8.31 -39.70 38.04
CA TYR A 66 7.60 -38.79 37.16
C TYR A 66 7.02 -39.55 35.97
N ARG A 67 5.80 -39.21 35.57
CA ARG A 67 5.10 -39.92 34.49
C ARG A 67 4.66 -38.96 33.38
N THR A 68 4.65 -39.46 32.16
CA THR A 68 4.23 -38.69 30.99
C THR A 68 3.16 -39.44 30.19
N SER A 69 2.23 -38.67 29.62
CA SER A 69 1.24 -39.13 28.64
C SER A 69 1.36 -38.29 27.36
N ALA A 70 2.58 -38.06 26.92
CA ALA A 70 2.88 -37.15 25.79
C ALA A 70 2.81 -37.86 24.43
N LYS A 71 2.35 -37.15 23.42
CA LYS A 71 2.51 -37.53 21.99
C LYS A 71 3.62 -36.69 21.40
N VAL A 72 4.78 -37.30 21.21
CA VAL A 72 5.98 -36.66 20.65
C VAL A 72 5.91 -36.70 19.13
N ARG A 73 6.11 -35.54 18.46
CA ARG A 73 6.23 -35.46 17.00
C ARG A 73 7.17 -34.30 16.67
N LYS A 74 8.44 -34.60 16.52
CA LYS A 74 9.50 -33.62 16.36
C LYS A 74 10.62 -34.12 15.45
N ASP A 75 11.31 -33.19 14.78
CA ASP A 75 12.49 -33.50 13.96
C ASP A 75 13.79 -33.16 14.71
N ASP A 76 13.71 -32.34 15.78
CA ASP A 76 14.82 -32.02 16.69
C ASP A 76 14.72 -32.81 17.99
N ILE A 77 15.84 -33.40 18.42
CA ILE A 77 15.89 -34.24 19.61
C ILE A 77 15.63 -33.45 20.89
N TYR A 78 16.17 -32.26 21.05
CA TYR A 78 15.94 -31.45 22.26
C TYR A 78 14.46 -31.13 22.44
N GLU A 79 13.80 -30.76 21.37
CA GLU A 79 12.36 -30.51 21.34
C GLU A 79 11.55 -31.79 21.58
N ALA A 80 12.04 -32.95 21.11
CA ALA A 80 11.42 -34.24 21.35
C ALA A 80 11.51 -34.64 22.83
N LEU A 81 12.68 -34.47 23.44
CA LEU A 81 12.88 -34.75 24.86
C LEU A 81 12.05 -33.81 25.74
N ARG A 82 12.02 -32.51 25.41
CA ARG A 82 11.15 -31.54 26.11
C ARG A 82 9.68 -31.89 26.03
N GLN A 83 9.23 -32.34 24.87
CA GLN A 83 7.84 -32.76 24.69
C GLN A 83 7.54 -34.08 25.43
N ALA A 84 8.49 -35.00 25.47
CA ALA A 84 8.37 -36.24 26.24
C ALA A 84 8.28 -35.98 27.75
N ILE A 85 9.10 -35.10 28.29
CA ILE A 85 9.08 -34.70 29.71
C ILE A 85 7.82 -33.89 30.06
N GLY A 86 7.31 -33.11 29.14
CA GLY A 86 6.12 -32.30 29.33
C GLY A 86 6.30 -31.23 30.40
N LEU A 87 5.35 -31.14 31.32
CA LEU A 87 5.34 -30.16 32.44
C LEU A 87 5.92 -30.74 33.74
N ASN A 88 6.55 -31.90 33.70
CA ASN A 88 7.20 -32.44 34.90
C ASN A 88 8.40 -31.56 35.29
N PRO A 89 8.73 -31.48 36.60
CA PRO A 89 9.85 -30.66 37.10
C PRO A 89 11.19 -31.39 36.85
N VAL A 90 11.52 -31.57 35.59
CA VAL A 90 12.74 -32.19 35.06
C VAL A 90 13.37 -31.23 34.05
N SER A 91 14.64 -30.91 34.24
CA SER A 91 15.40 -30.11 33.27
C SER A 91 16.11 -30.97 32.24
N ILE A 92 16.32 -30.42 31.06
CA ILE A 92 17.23 -30.97 30.05
C ILE A 92 18.37 -30.00 29.87
N ILE A 93 19.57 -30.41 30.17
CA ILE A 93 20.80 -29.67 29.97
C ILE A 93 21.50 -30.25 28.74
N ARG A 94 21.78 -29.45 27.74
CA ARG A 94 22.54 -29.82 26.55
C ARG A 94 24.00 -29.41 26.70
N ASN A 95 24.90 -30.38 26.53
CA ASN A 95 26.35 -30.11 26.48
C ASN A 95 26.94 -30.82 25.24
N GLY A 96 27.09 -30.04 24.15
CA GLY A 96 27.44 -30.60 22.84
C GLY A 96 26.35 -31.54 22.32
N ASP A 97 26.70 -32.80 22.07
CA ASP A 97 25.80 -33.87 21.61
C ASP A 97 25.22 -34.70 22.74
N HIS A 98 25.48 -34.34 24.01
CA HIS A 98 24.96 -35.00 25.18
C HIS A 98 23.78 -34.23 25.78
N TYR A 99 22.76 -34.96 26.24
CA TYR A 99 21.58 -34.45 26.91
C TYR A 99 21.47 -35.06 28.31
N TYR A 100 21.43 -34.21 29.32
CA TYR A 100 21.29 -34.64 30.72
C TYR A 100 19.88 -34.29 31.19
N ALA A 101 19.11 -35.32 31.65
CA ALA A 101 17.82 -35.06 32.24
C ALA A 101 17.93 -35.22 33.76
N GLU A 102 17.59 -34.14 34.50
CA GLU A 102 17.74 -34.04 35.95
C GLU A 102 16.45 -33.56 36.60
N ALA A 103 16.03 -34.20 37.68
CA ALA A 103 14.86 -33.80 38.46
C ALA A 103 15.16 -32.62 39.37
N PHE A 104 14.31 -31.59 39.37
CA PHE A 104 14.40 -30.48 40.31
C PHE A 104 13.91 -30.78 41.71
N GLN A 105 13.11 -31.84 41.87
CA GLN A 105 12.45 -32.17 43.12
C GLN A 105 12.78 -33.59 43.51
N HIS A 106 13.12 -33.79 44.77
CA HIS A 106 13.44 -35.10 45.37
C HIS A 106 12.50 -35.33 46.53
N GLY A 107 12.19 -36.59 46.84
CA GLY A 107 11.38 -36.95 47.98
C GLY A 107 11.35 -38.42 48.24
N ARG A 108 11.27 -38.82 49.57
CA ARG A 108 11.20 -40.25 50.02
C ARG A 108 9.88 -40.90 49.67
N PHE A 109 8.84 -40.12 49.44
CA PHE A 109 7.47 -40.57 49.16
C PHE A 109 6.99 -39.92 47.85
N SER A 110 6.05 -40.61 47.17
CA SER A 110 5.42 -40.04 45.95
C SER A 110 3.91 -40.02 46.14
N TYR A 111 3.32 -38.81 46.09
CA TYR A 111 1.87 -38.61 46.15
C TYR A 111 1.29 -38.70 44.75
N ASN A 112 0.45 -39.74 44.52
CA ASN A 112 -0.15 -40.01 43.21
C ASN A 112 -1.66 -39.82 43.27
N GLY A 113 -2.22 -39.24 42.19
CA GLY A 113 -3.66 -39.04 42.08
C GLY A 113 -4.09 -38.64 40.70
N ARG A 114 -5.37 -38.38 40.54
CA ARG A 114 -5.99 -37.95 39.30
C ARG A 114 -6.99 -36.85 39.57
N ALA A 115 -6.92 -35.75 38.80
CA ALA A 115 -7.89 -34.67 38.81
C ALA A 115 -8.86 -34.82 37.62
N VAL A 116 -10.15 -34.77 37.89
CA VAL A 116 -11.21 -34.87 36.89
C VAL A 116 -12.29 -33.80 37.10
N GLY A 117 -12.97 -33.42 36.04
CA GLY A 117 -14.13 -32.55 36.09
C GLY A 117 -15.43 -33.30 36.40
N ARG A 118 -16.58 -32.67 36.16
CA ARG A 118 -17.91 -33.18 36.53
C ARG A 118 -18.31 -34.45 35.77
N GLY A 119 -17.91 -34.57 34.50
CA GLY A 119 -18.19 -35.68 33.59
C GLY A 119 -17.04 -36.71 33.52
N GLU A 120 -16.17 -36.83 34.55
CA GLU A 120 -14.97 -37.67 34.56
C GLU A 120 -13.91 -37.30 33.50
N GLU A 121 -14.07 -36.14 32.81
CA GLU A 121 -13.07 -35.63 31.90
C GLU A 121 -11.76 -35.33 32.64
N PRO A 122 -10.60 -35.74 32.14
CA PRO A 122 -9.31 -35.51 32.76
C PRO A 122 -8.95 -34.01 32.72
N LEU A 123 -8.54 -33.43 33.82
CA LEU A 123 -8.09 -32.06 33.93
C LEU A 123 -6.58 -31.98 33.75
N ALA A 124 -6.17 -31.81 32.53
CA ALA A 124 -4.77 -31.57 32.13
C ALA A 124 -4.31 -30.17 32.54
N GLY A 125 -3.08 -30.05 33.06
CA GLY A 125 -2.50 -28.75 33.44
C GLY A 125 -3.03 -28.19 34.78
N ALA A 126 -3.78 -28.94 35.56
CA ALA A 126 -4.17 -28.54 36.89
C ALA A 126 -2.94 -28.52 37.83
N THR A 127 -2.78 -27.48 38.60
CA THR A 127 -1.70 -27.34 39.57
C THR A 127 -2.07 -28.03 40.85
N VAL A 128 -1.20 -28.92 41.34
CA VAL A 128 -1.32 -29.63 42.59
C VAL A 128 -0.19 -29.22 43.51
N MET A 129 -0.49 -28.52 44.60
CA MET A 129 0.48 -28.13 45.63
C MET A 129 0.30 -29.00 46.85
N LEU A 130 1.38 -29.55 47.39
CA LEU A 130 1.39 -30.26 48.67
C LEU A 130 1.81 -29.27 49.76
N LEU A 131 0.91 -29.01 50.67
CA LEU A 131 1.07 -28.03 51.76
C LEU A 131 1.34 -28.74 53.08
N ALA A 132 2.13 -28.12 53.93
CA ALA A 132 2.33 -28.55 55.33
C ALA A 132 1.05 -28.34 56.15
N PRO A 133 0.56 -29.34 56.94
CA PRO A 133 -0.69 -29.21 57.69
C PRO A 133 -0.68 -28.14 58.76
N LYS A 134 0.50 -27.77 59.29
CA LYS A 134 0.65 -26.87 60.43
C LYS A 134 0.52 -25.40 60.07
N ASP A 135 1.06 -24.98 58.90
CA ASP A 135 1.21 -23.57 58.52
C ASP A 135 0.78 -23.32 57.08
N SER A 136 0.32 -24.33 56.34
CA SER A 136 -0.06 -24.29 54.94
C SER A 136 1.08 -23.84 54.01
N ALA A 137 2.34 -23.92 54.45
CA ALA A 137 3.49 -23.65 53.60
C ALA A 137 3.57 -24.65 52.46
N VAL A 138 3.93 -24.21 51.26
CA VAL A 138 4.12 -25.09 50.10
C VAL A 138 5.38 -25.93 50.34
N VAL A 139 5.20 -27.26 50.40
CA VAL A 139 6.29 -28.22 50.52
C VAL A 139 6.85 -28.58 49.16
N THR A 140 5.99 -28.91 48.22
CA THR A 140 6.32 -29.25 46.84
C THR A 140 5.07 -29.08 45.97
N TYR A 141 5.22 -29.18 44.64
CA TYR A 141 4.09 -29.07 43.71
C TYR A 141 4.31 -29.91 42.45
N GLY A 142 3.25 -30.10 41.72
CA GLY A 142 3.26 -30.73 40.40
C GLY A 142 2.09 -30.24 39.56
N ILE A 143 2.03 -30.73 38.34
CA ILE A 143 1.00 -30.39 37.37
C ILE A 143 0.45 -31.71 36.79
N THR A 144 -0.85 -31.79 36.56
CA THR A 144 -1.48 -32.97 35.99
C THR A 144 -1.14 -33.15 34.51
N ASP A 145 -0.94 -34.39 34.07
CA ASP A 145 -0.71 -34.74 32.66
C ASP A 145 -1.99 -34.70 31.81
N SER A 146 -1.91 -35.13 30.53
CA SER A 146 -3.06 -35.19 29.61
C SER A 146 -4.20 -36.10 30.07
N GLU A 147 -3.93 -37.05 30.97
CA GLU A 147 -4.91 -37.97 31.55
C GLU A 147 -5.42 -37.49 32.93
N GLY A 148 -5.03 -36.25 33.31
CA GLY A 148 -5.37 -35.67 34.61
C GLY A 148 -4.61 -36.25 35.78
N ARG A 149 -3.59 -37.07 35.59
CA ARG A 149 -2.82 -37.77 36.64
C ARG A 149 -1.66 -36.88 37.08
N PHE A 150 -1.29 -37.04 38.37
CA PHE A 150 -0.10 -36.42 38.93
C PHE A 150 0.67 -37.40 39.78
N SER A 151 1.98 -37.22 39.87
CA SER A 151 2.89 -37.95 40.73
C SER A 151 3.91 -36.92 41.25
N ILE A 152 3.90 -36.67 42.57
CA ILE A 152 4.65 -35.58 43.19
C ILE A 152 5.55 -36.12 44.28
N PRO A 153 6.88 -36.08 44.16
CA PRO A 153 7.82 -36.43 45.21
C PRO A 153 7.68 -35.49 46.41
N CYS A 154 7.76 -36.07 47.61
CA CYS A 154 7.65 -35.29 48.84
C CYS A 154 8.37 -36.03 49.99
N ASP A 155 9.03 -35.29 50.88
CA ASP A 155 9.71 -35.81 52.05
C ASP A 155 8.82 -35.93 53.33
N ARG A 156 7.59 -35.46 53.25
CA ARG A 156 6.65 -35.48 54.37
C ARG A 156 5.58 -36.53 54.20
N ARG A 157 5.23 -37.22 55.33
CA ARG A 157 4.15 -38.23 55.35
C ARG A 157 2.76 -37.62 55.45
N GLU A 158 2.65 -36.42 56.03
CA GLU A 158 1.36 -35.71 56.15
C GLU A 158 1.40 -34.42 55.37
N VAL A 159 0.48 -34.28 54.42
CA VAL A 159 0.33 -33.10 53.60
C VAL A 159 -1.13 -32.84 53.26
N ILE A 160 -1.43 -31.60 52.90
CA ILE A 160 -2.71 -31.21 52.32
C ILE A 160 -2.47 -30.93 50.82
N ALA A 161 -3.15 -31.69 49.98
CA ALA A 161 -3.13 -31.42 48.55
C ALA A 161 -4.10 -30.26 48.22
N LYS A 162 -3.57 -29.18 47.67
CA LYS A 162 -4.33 -28.06 47.12
C LYS A 162 -4.31 -28.18 45.60
N LEU A 163 -5.48 -28.41 45.01
CA LEU A 163 -5.65 -28.50 43.55
C LEU A 163 -6.31 -27.23 43.01
N SER A 164 -5.73 -26.66 41.98
CA SER A 164 -6.28 -25.50 41.29
C SER A 164 -6.20 -25.71 39.76
N CYS A 165 -7.30 -25.43 39.10
CA CYS A 165 -7.41 -25.47 37.62
C CYS A 165 -8.25 -24.30 37.17
N LEU A 166 -7.88 -23.71 36.01
CA LEU A 166 -8.63 -22.59 35.45
C LEU A 166 -10.05 -23.03 35.11
N GLY A 167 -11.05 -22.29 35.58
CA GLY A 167 -12.47 -22.63 35.41
C GLY A 167 -13.03 -23.57 36.45
N TYR A 168 -12.26 -23.99 37.46
CA TYR A 168 -12.68 -24.89 38.52
C TYR A 168 -12.45 -24.29 39.90
N ARG A 169 -13.27 -24.70 40.89
CA ARG A 169 -13.12 -24.32 42.27
C ARG A 169 -11.88 -24.99 42.88
N THR A 170 -11.00 -24.25 43.51
CA THR A 170 -9.84 -24.79 44.24
C THR A 170 -10.29 -25.73 45.32
N ILE A 171 -9.69 -26.92 45.40
CA ILE A 171 -9.98 -27.95 46.39
C ILE A 171 -8.77 -28.16 47.30
N PHE A 172 -9.03 -28.32 48.57
CA PHE A 172 -8.05 -28.74 49.58
C PHE A 172 -8.42 -30.13 50.08
N ARG A 173 -7.48 -31.08 50.03
CA ARG A 173 -7.69 -32.46 50.49
C ARG A 173 -6.56 -32.90 51.39
N LYS A 174 -6.88 -33.28 52.64
CA LYS A 174 -5.92 -33.88 53.55
C LYS A 174 -5.57 -35.29 53.04
N CYS A 175 -4.29 -35.53 52.77
CA CYS A 175 -3.82 -36.83 52.25
C CYS A 175 -3.58 -37.80 53.42
N GLN A 176 -4.37 -38.85 53.48
CA GLN A 176 -4.24 -39.92 54.45
C GLN A 176 -3.34 -41.07 53.97
N SER A 177 -3.03 -41.11 52.69
CA SER A 177 -2.14 -42.08 52.05
C SER A 177 -1.41 -41.42 50.86
N PHE A 178 -0.36 -42.06 50.38
CA PHE A 178 0.39 -41.62 49.18
C PHE A 178 -0.43 -41.74 47.90
N ASN A 179 -1.45 -42.61 47.86
CA ASN A 179 -2.43 -42.64 46.80
C ASN A 179 -3.58 -41.67 47.18
N VAL A 180 -3.57 -40.49 46.58
CA VAL A 180 -4.58 -39.44 46.82
C VAL A 180 -5.93 -39.80 46.18
N GLY A 181 -5.94 -40.68 45.20
CA GLY A 181 -7.12 -41.13 44.44
C GLY A 181 -7.60 -40.07 43.42
N THR A 182 -8.83 -40.30 42.95
CA THR A 182 -9.46 -39.36 42.01
C THR A 182 -10.08 -38.18 42.78
N ILE A 183 -9.73 -36.96 42.36
CA ILE A 183 -10.26 -35.72 42.90
C ILE A 183 -11.14 -35.07 41.86
N ARG A 184 -12.45 -34.97 42.16
CA ARG A 184 -13.43 -34.31 41.28
C ARG A 184 -13.48 -32.84 41.59
N MET A 185 -13.16 -32.01 40.61
CA MET A 185 -13.24 -30.55 40.71
C MET A 185 -14.59 -30.06 40.20
N THR A 186 -15.16 -29.09 40.91
CA THR A 186 -16.43 -28.45 40.52
C THR A 186 -16.14 -27.26 39.64
N GLU A 187 -16.80 -27.17 38.49
CA GLU A 187 -16.72 -26.00 37.64
C GLU A 187 -17.15 -24.75 38.40
N LEU A 188 -16.32 -23.74 38.33
CA LEU A 188 -16.65 -22.38 38.73
C LEU A 188 -16.84 -21.61 37.46
N PRO A 189 -18.07 -21.13 37.13
CA PRO A 189 -18.23 -20.23 36.01
C PRO A 189 -17.47 -18.96 36.34
N VAL A 190 -16.22 -18.89 35.94
CA VAL A 190 -15.45 -17.66 35.93
C VAL A 190 -16.08 -16.82 34.83
N ARG A 191 -17.00 -15.92 35.22
CA ARG A 191 -17.17 -14.71 34.41
C ARG A 191 -15.84 -13.98 34.53
N LEU A 192 -14.94 -14.27 33.63
CA LEU A 192 -13.88 -13.34 33.27
C LEU A 192 -14.63 -12.06 32.91
N HIS A 193 -14.64 -11.07 33.79
CA HIS A 193 -14.76 -9.72 33.36
C HIS A 193 -13.57 -9.59 32.40
N GLY A 194 -13.87 -9.72 31.10
CA GLY A 194 -12.85 -9.53 30.10
C GLY A 194 -12.24 -8.17 30.41
N VAL A 195 -11.02 -8.16 30.86
CA VAL A 195 -10.18 -6.99 30.72
C VAL A 195 -10.10 -6.85 29.21
N LYS A 196 -11.02 -6.08 28.66
CA LYS A 196 -10.98 -5.63 27.30
C LYS A 196 -9.76 -4.73 27.25
N ILE A 197 -8.58 -5.32 27.05
CA ILE A 197 -7.39 -4.56 26.67
C ILE A 197 -7.75 -4.07 25.28
N GLU A 198 -8.38 -2.92 25.20
CA GLU A 198 -8.47 -2.16 23.99
C GLU A 198 -7.05 -1.69 23.72
N ALA A 199 -6.29 -2.48 22.99
CA ALA A 199 -5.04 -2.00 22.44
C ALA A 199 -5.40 -0.77 21.60
N ASP A 200 -4.76 0.37 21.89
CA ASP A 200 -4.97 1.60 21.19
C ASP A 200 -4.78 1.32 19.68
N ASN A 201 -5.85 1.48 18.88
CA ASN A 201 -5.80 1.27 17.44
C ASN A 201 -4.90 2.28 16.74
N ALA A 202 -4.56 3.38 17.40
CA ALA A 202 -3.66 4.40 16.93
C ALA A 202 -2.72 4.87 18.05
N SER A 203 -1.48 5.18 17.69
CA SER A 203 -0.47 5.75 18.61
C SER A 203 0.23 6.90 17.91
N LEU A 204 0.17 8.10 18.49
CA LEU A 204 0.90 9.26 18.03
C LEU A 204 2.26 9.32 18.74
N LEU A 205 3.34 9.25 17.97
CA LEU A 205 4.72 9.37 18.41
C LEU A 205 5.32 10.64 17.79
N SER A 206 6.44 11.10 18.31
CA SER A 206 7.11 12.30 17.78
C SER A 206 7.58 12.11 16.32
N ASP A 207 8.03 10.92 15.97
CA ASP A 207 8.56 10.57 14.64
C ASP A 207 7.50 10.02 13.68
N LYS A 208 6.41 9.45 14.19
CA LYS A 208 5.40 8.78 13.36
C LYS A 208 4.05 8.64 14.04
N SER A 209 3.04 8.31 13.26
CA SER A 209 1.75 7.80 13.74
C SER A 209 1.64 6.33 13.37
N VAL A 210 1.26 5.47 14.31
CA VAL A 210 1.14 4.01 14.11
C VAL A 210 -0.31 3.60 14.26
N TYR A 211 -0.83 2.93 13.25
CA TYR A 211 -2.22 2.45 13.17
C TYR A 211 -2.26 0.92 13.08
N ARG A 212 -3.18 0.29 13.82
CA ARG A 212 -3.35 -1.16 13.86
C ARG A 212 -4.68 -1.53 13.21
N PRO A 213 -4.66 -2.17 12.02
CA PRO A 213 -5.88 -2.61 11.36
C PRO A 213 -6.55 -3.74 12.15
N THR A 214 -7.86 -3.64 12.33
CA THR A 214 -8.66 -4.69 12.94
C THR A 214 -8.79 -5.90 12.01
N GLN A 215 -9.09 -7.07 12.56
CA GLN A 215 -9.30 -8.26 11.73
C GLN A 215 -10.48 -8.10 10.75
N ARG A 216 -11.54 -7.36 11.15
CA ARG A 216 -12.68 -7.03 10.29
C ARG A 216 -12.25 -6.21 9.07
N GLN A 217 -11.43 -5.16 9.30
CA GLN A 217 -10.90 -4.34 8.22
C GLN A 217 -10.03 -5.15 7.25
N LYS A 218 -9.15 -6.00 7.79
CA LYS A 218 -8.30 -6.88 6.95
C LYS A 218 -9.13 -7.86 6.12
N ASN A 219 -10.10 -8.55 6.71
CA ASN A 219 -10.94 -9.53 6.01
C ASN A 219 -11.76 -8.88 4.90
N ALA A 220 -12.29 -7.68 5.15
CA ALA A 220 -13.09 -6.96 4.18
C ALA A 220 -12.27 -6.31 3.04
N SER A 221 -10.94 -6.26 3.16
CA SER A 221 -10.06 -5.59 2.20
C SER A 221 -9.51 -6.55 1.16
N GLN A 222 -9.60 -6.19 -0.11
CA GLN A 222 -9.00 -6.93 -1.23
C GLN A 222 -7.56 -6.48 -1.51
N THR A 223 -7.27 -5.21 -1.29
CA THR A 223 -5.96 -4.58 -1.58
C THR A 223 -5.48 -3.75 -0.39
N ALA A 224 -4.21 -3.35 -0.41
CA ALA A 224 -3.65 -2.43 0.59
C ALA A 224 -4.36 -1.06 0.57
N THR A 225 -4.67 -0.54 -0.61
CA THR A 225 -5.42 0.71 -0.77
C THR A 225 -6.80 0.60 -0.12
N ASP A 226 -7.50 -0.49 -0.35
CA ASP A 226 -8.79 -0.76 0.27
C ASP A 226 -8.70 -0.87 1.80
N LEU A 227 -7.59 -1.43 2.32
CA LEU A 227 -7.33 -1.43 3.76
C LEU A 227 -7.20 -0.02 4.32
N LEU A 228 -6.45 0.87 3.67
CA LEU A 228 -6.29 2.26 4.11
C LEU A 228 -7.62 3.01 4.12
N VAL A 229 -8.46 2.81 3.11
CA VAL A 229 -9.83 3.36 3.07
C VAL A 229 -10.62 2.90 4.29
N ARG A 230 -10.55 1.61 4.64
CA ARG A 230 -11.30 1.04 5.77
C ARG A 230 -10.72 1.39 7.13
N MET A 231 -9.44 1.73 7.21
CA MET A 231 -8.80 2.21 8.44
C MET A 231 -9.18 3.65 8.77
N ALA A 232 -9.60 4.44 7.79
CA ALA A 232 -9.98 5.84 7.92
C ALA A 232 -8.94 6.65 8.73
N ILE A 233 -7.67 6.57 8.29
CA ILE A 233 -6.55 7.27 8.92
C ILE A 233 -6.73 8.77 8.72
N PRO A 234 -6.81 9.59 9.80
CA PRO A 234 -7.25 10.99 9.69
C PRO A 234 -6.26 11.89 8.94
N GLN A 235 -4.98 11.52 8.85
CA GLN A 235 -3.98 12.25 8.05
C GLN A 235 -4.05 11.95 6.55
N LEU A 236 -4.85 10.98 6.12
CA LEU A 236 -4.93 10.54 4.75
C LEU A 236 -6.29 10.84 4.13
N ASN A 237 -6.29 11.14 2.86
CA ASN A 237 -7.48 11.13 2.01
C ASN A 237 -7.46 9.83 1.20
N ALA A 238 -8.31 8.90 1.61
CA ALA A 238 -8.50 7.60 0.97
C ALA A 238 -10.00 7.30 0.94
N THR A 239 -10.61 7.39 -0.23
CA THR A 239 -12.04 7.16 -0.42
C THR A 239 -12.31 5.99 -1.34
N MET A 240 -13.46 5.34 -1.19
CA MET A 240 -13.86 4.27 -2.10
C MET A 240 -14.04 4.81 -3.51
N GLY A 241 -13.44 4.11 -4.47
CA GLY A 241 -13.49 4.49 -5.87
C GLY A 241 -12.49 5.59 -6.27
N SER A 242 -11.64 6.07 -5.34
CA SER A 242 -10.51 6.92 -5.72
C SER A 242 -9.35 6.09 -6.25
N SER A 243 -8.60 6.65 -7.20
CA SER A 243 -7.46 5.98 -7.85
C SER A 243 -6.16 6.10 -7.06
N GLY A 244 -6.11 6.93 -6.01
CA GLY A 244 -4.89 7.20 -5.26
C GLY A 244 -5.13 7.52 -3.79
N ILE A 245 -4.04 7.52 -3.04
CA ILE A 245 -4.00 7.92 -1.63
C ILE A 245 -3.13 9.16 -1.55
N THR A 246 -3.68 10.19 -0.91
CA THR A 246 -2.98 11.44 -0.63
C THR A 246 -3.00 11.73 0.86
N THR A 247 -2.26 12.72 1.31
CA THR A 247 -2.48 13.30 2.63
C THR A 247 -3.87 13.95 2.68
N ALA A 248 -4.36 14.27 3.87
CA ALA A 248 -5.63 14.99 4.04
C ALA A 248 -5.66 16.33 3.28
N SER A 249 -4.50 16.98 3.11
CA SER A 249 -4.33 18.22 2.33
C SER A 249 -4.15 18.01 0.81
N GLY A 250 -4.11 16.77 0.34
CA GLY A 250 -4.01 16.45 -1.09
C GLY A 250 -2.60 16.18 -1.62
N GLU A 251 -1.57 16.17 -0.77
CA GLU A 251 -0.20 15.91 -1.19
C GLU A 251 0.04 14.42 -1.48
N SER A 252 1.00 14.12 -2.35
CA SER A 252 1.41 12.75 -2.66
C SER A 252 2.06 12.05 -1.46
N VAL A 253 1.87 10.73 -1.40
CA VAL A 253 2.42 9.87 -0.35
C VAL A 253 3.24 8.75 -0.98
N ALA A 254 4.50 8.59 -0.54
CA ALA A 254 5.34 7.46 -0.91
C ALA A 254 4.98 6.24 -0.06
N ILE A 255 4.85 5.08 -0.69
CA ILE A 255 4.40 3.86 -0.02
C ILE A 255 5.52 2.85 0.05
N TYR A 256 5.63 2.22 1.22
CA TYR A 256 6.64 1.22 1.56
C TYR A 256 5.99 -0.01 2.19
N ILE A 257 6.62 -1.17 1.97
CA ILE A 257 6.31 -2.43 2.63
C ILE A 257 7.59 -2.91 3.32
N ASP A 258 7.58 -2.97 4.66
CA ASP A 258 8.75 -3.28 5.48
C ASP A 258 10.01 -2.50 5.06
N TYR A 259 9.85 -1.18 4.88
CA TYR A 259 10.88 -0.21 4.48
C TYR A 259 11.40 -0.36 3.03
N VAL A 260 10.80 -1.19 2.20
CA VAL A 260 11.11 -1.33 0.78
C VAL A 260 10.08 -0.53 -0.02
N PRO A 261 10.48 0.32 -0.98
CA PRO A 261 9.53 1.05 -1.82
C PRO A 261 8.56 0.10 -2.52
N ALA A 262 7.28 0.45 -2.51
CA ALA A 262 6.21 -0.34 -3.07
C ALA A 262 5.61 0.30 -4.33
N SER A 263 5.41 -0.49 -5.36
CA SER A 263 4.68 -0.11 -6.57
C SER A 263 3.17 -0.22 -6.37
N GLN A 264 2.39 0.34 -7.29
CA GLN A 264 0.93 0.18 -7.29
C GLN A 264 0.52 -1.30 -7.40
N ASN A 265 1.28 -2.11 -8.13
CA ASN A 265 1.03 -3.54 -8.23
C ASN A 265 1.31 -4.27 -6.91
N ASP A 266 2.32 -3.84 -6.14
CA ASP A 266 2.56 -4.37 -4.79
C ASP A 266 1.36 -4.13 -3.88
N LEU A 267 0.74 -2.95 -3.93
CA LEU A 267 -0.43 -2.61 -3.12
C LEU A 267 -1.65 -3.44 -3.46
N LYS A 268 -1.85 -3.75 -4.73
CA LYS A 268 -2.94 -4.61 -5.20
C LYS A 268 -2.72 -6.07 -4.79
N MET A 269 -1.46 -6.53 -4.86
CA MET A 269 -1.10 -7.93 -4.71
C MET A 269 -0.70 -8.33 -3.29
N MET A 270 -0.38 -7.38 -2.43
CA MET A 270 -0.03 -7.65 -1.03
C MET A 270 -1.12 -8.46 -0.33
N ARG A 271 -0.72 -9.44 0.49
CA ARG A 271 -1.63 -10.19 1.36
C ARG A 271 -2.02 -9.35 2.56
N VAL A 272 -3.22 -8.78 2.52
CA VAL A 272 -3.70 -7.83 3.53
C VAL A 272 -3.81 -8.45 4.93
N SER A 273 -4.12 -9.74 5.03
CA SER A 273 -4.18 -10.45 6.33
C SER A 273 -2.86 -10.43 7.10
N ASP A 274 -1.74 -10.25 6.41
CA ASP A 274 -0.41 -10.23 7.00
C ASP A 274 0.04 -8.83 7.45
N VAL A 275 -0.76 -7.79 7.25
CA VAL A 275 -0.46 -6.44 7.74
C VAL A 275 -0.55 -6.43 9.27
N LYS A 276 0.55 -6.07 9.94
CA LYS A 276 0.64 -5.93 11.40
C LYS A 276 0.24 -4.51 11.83
N THR A 277 0.90 -3.51 11.24
CA THR A 277 0.64 -2.09 11.47
C THR A 277 0.82 -1.30 10.18
N VAL A 278 0.24 -0.11 10.16
CA VAL A 278 0.45 0.93 9.15
C VAL A 278 1.05 2.13 9.85
N GLU A 279 2.20 2.59 9.39
CA GLU A 279 2.91 3.76 9.91
C GLU A 279 2.72 4.92 8.94
N TYR A 280 2.39 6.10 9.45
CA TYR A 280 2.41 7.35 8.70
C TYR A 280 3.51 8.26 9.26
N LEU A 281 4.41 8.72 8.38
CA LEU A 281 5.58 9.49 8.74
C LEU A 281 5.68 10.74 7.86
N VAL A 282 6.17 11.83 8.44
CA VAL A 282 6.48 13.08 7.73
C VAL A 282 7.97 13.36 7.90
N TYR A 283 8.70 13.48 6.80
CA TYR A 283 10.16 13.60 6.75
C TYR A 283 10.87 12.62 7.71
N PRO A 284 10.67 11.30 7.50
CA PRO A 284 11.25 10.30 8.38
C PRO A 284 12.78 10.35 8.40
N SER A 285 13.35 10.24 9.60
CA SER A 285 14.81 10.20 9.81
C SER A 285 15.44 8.87 9.37
N ASP A 286 14.65 7.81 9.19
CA ASP A 286 15.14 6.51 8.75
C ASP A 286 15.56 6.58 7.28
N PRO A 287 16.85 6.32 6.96
CA PRO A 287 17.40 6.48 5.61
C PRO A 287 16.78 5.55 4.57
N ARG A 288 16.12 4.48 5.00
CA ARG A 288 15.42 3.55 4.11
C ARG A 288 14.28 4.22 3.35
N PHE A 289 13.72 5.31 3.88
CA PHE A 289 12.67 6.08 3.23
C PHE A 289 13.17 7.15 2.24
N GLN A 290 14.49 7.20 2.01
CA GLN A 290 15.12 8.01 0.95
C GLN A 290 14.78 9.51 0.98
N GLY A 291 14.47 10.08 2.15
CA GLY A 291 14.11 11.49 2.29
C GLY A 291 12.71 11.86 1.75
N ASN A 292 11.84 10.87 1.48
CA ASN A 292 10.47 11.14 1.08
C ASN A 292 9.70 11.91 2.15
N ARG A 293 8.92 12.92 1.71
CA ARG A 293 8.21 13.85 2.61
C ARG A 293 7.09 13.18 3.39
N ASN A 294 6.17 12.54 2.70
CA ASN A 294 5.05 11.83 3.29
C ASN A 294 5.17 10.35 2.99
N VAL A 295 5.19 9.52 4.02
CA VAL A 295 5.42 8.08 3.88
C VAL A 295 4.33 7.28 4.57
N ILE A 296 3.82 6.26 3.88
CA ILE A 296 3.07 5.15 4.48
C ILE A 296 3.96 3.91 4.44
N ASN A 297 4.18 3.27 5.59
CA ASN A 297 4.93 2.03 5.68
C ASN A 297 4.04 0.92 6.25
N PHE A 298 3.76 -0.10 5.47
CA PHE A 298 3.08 -1.31 5.90
C PHE A 298 4.08 -2.25 6.57
N ARG A 299 3.87 -2.54 7.86
CA ARG A 299 4.64 -3.53 8.60
C ARG A 299 3.95 -4.88 8.48
N MET A 300 4.68 -5.88 7.99
CA MET A 300 4.13 -7.19 7.68
C MET A 300 4.50 -8.23 8.75
N ILE A 301 3.71 -9.30 8.83
CA ILE A 301 4.09 -10.51 9.57
C ILE A 301 5.21 -11.20 8.81
N LYS A 302 6.30 -11.57 9.51
CA LYS A 302 7.45 -12.24 8.91
C LYS A 302 7.27 -13.76 8.86
N TYR A 303 7.81 -14.37 7.82
CA TYR A 303 7.82 -15.81 7.61
C TYR A 303 9.26 -16.33 7.62
N GLU A 304 9.46 -17.48 8.26
CA GLU A 304 10.71 -18.23 8.17
C GLU A 304 10.85 -18.87 6.77
N TYR A 305 9.78 -19.48 6.32
CA TYR A 305 9.58 -19.96 4.95
C TYR A 305 8.10 -19.97 4.63
N GLY A 306 7.77 -19.83 3.36
CA GLY A 306 6.39 -19.93 2.90
C GLY A 306 6.13 -19.00 1.73
N GLY A 307 4.87 -18.63 1.58
CA GLY A 307 4.46 -17.74 0.51
C GLY A 307 2.96 -17.69 0.37
N TYR A 308 2.56 -17.12 -0.74
CA TYR A 308 1.15 -17.10 -1.12
C TYR A 308 0.99 -16.94 -2.62
N VAL A 309 -0.14 -17.40 -3.10
CA VAL A 309 -0.68 -17.05 -4.41
C VAL A 309 -1.92 -16.23 -4.19
N LYS A 310 -2.01 -15.09 -4.86
CA LYS A 310 -3.18 -14.21 -4.83
C LYS A 310 -3.63 -13.95 -6.26
N VAL A 311 -4.92 -14.11 -6.50
CA VAL A 311 -5.55 -13.78 -7.78
C VAL A 311 -6.70 -12.83 -7.50
N LEU A 312 -6.76 -11.73 -8.25
CA LEU A 312 -7.84 -10.74 -8.19
C LEU A 312 -8.42 -10.60 -9.59
N GLY A 313 -9.67 -10.97 -9.74
CA GLY A 313 -10.48 -10.72 -10.94
C GLY A 313 -11.49 -9.60 -10.70
N LEU A 314 -11.72 -8.80 -11.71
CA LEU A 314 -12.65 -7.69 -11.69
C LEU A 314 -13.37 -7.62 -13.04
N GLU A 315 -14.70 -7.45 -13.00
CA GLU A 315 -15.52 -7.23 -14.19
C GLU A 315 -16.51 -6.09 -13.94
N ASN A 316 -16.58 -5.19 -14.90
CA ASN A 316 -17.45 -4.03 -14.90
C ASN A 316 -18.46 -4.16 -16.04
N PHE A 317 -19.74 -4.21 -15.70
CA PHE A 317 -20.82 -4.56 -16.64
C PHE A 317 -21.36 -3.37 -17.46
N ILE A 318 -21.21 -2.12 -17.00
CA ILE A 318 -21.68 -0.94 -17.73
C ILE A 318 -20.63 -0.49 -18.76
N ALA A 319 -19.38 -0.32 -18.33
CA ALA A 319 -18.32 0.13 -19.21
C ALA A 319 -17.61 -1.02 -19.94
N ASN A 320 -18.08 -2.27 -19.82
CA ASN A 320 -17.52 -3.48 -20.39
C ASN A 320 -15.97 -3.49 -20.28
N SER A 321 -15.50 -3.53 -19.05
CA SER A 321 -14.08 -3.55 -18.75
C SER A 321 -13.77 -4.53 -17.64
N GLY A 322 -12.64 -5.21 -17.78
CA GLY A 322 -12.23 -6.19 -16.78
C GLY A 322 -10.72 -6.22 -16.58
N SER A 323 -10.32 -6.76 -15.45
CA SER A 323 -8.92 -7.03 -15.17
C SER A 323 -8.73 -8.35 -14.44
N LEU A 324 -7.62 -9.00 -14.75
CA LEU A 324 -7.13 -10.17 -14.02
C LEU A 324 -5.71 -9.88 -13.56
N GLN A 325 -5.47 -10.10 -12.27
CA GLN A 325 -4.16 -9.91 -11.66
C GLN A 325 -3.77 -11.16 -10.90
N GLY A 326 -2.52 -11.56 -10.99
CA GLY A 326 -1.98 -12.70 -10.27
C GLY A 326 -0.62 -12.36 -9.64
N ASN A 327 -0.39 -12.85 -8.44
CA ASN A 327 0.90 -12.79 -7.78
C ASN A 327 1.20 -14.13 -7.11
N ALA A 328 2.40 -14.64 -7.34
CA ALA A 328 2.97 -15.75 -6.60
C ALA A 328 4.22 -15.26 -5.86
N ARG A 329 4.19 -15.35 -4.54
CA ARG A 329 5.30 -15.00 -3.65
C ARG A 329 5.85 -16.24 -2.96
N MET A 330 7.16 -16.39 -2.96
CA MET A 330 7.88 -17.41 -2.22
C MET A 330 8.92 -16.76 -1.33
N VAL A 331 8.90 -17.10 -0.04
CA VAL A 331 9.87 -16.66 0.97
C VAL A 331 10.66 -17.87 1.45
N LYS A 332 11.97 -17.78 1.43
CA LYS A 332 12.88 -18.78 1.99
C LYS A 332 14.03 -18.09 2.72
N LYS A 333 14.01 -18.15 4.05
CA LYS A 333 14.97 -17.43 4.91
C LYS A 333 14.93 -15.91 4.61
N LYS A 334 16.05 -15.37 4.13
CA LYS A 334 16.23 -13.94 3.81
C LYS A 334 15.85 -13.56 2.38
N MET A 335 15.47 -14.53 1.54
CA MET A 335 15.11 -14.30 0.14
C MET A 335 13.61 -14.36 -0.06
N THR A 336 13.10 -13.43 -0.85
CA THR A 336 11.72 -13.40 -1.35
C THR A 336 11.74 -13.26 -2.85
N PHE A 337 10.97 -14.07 -3.55
CA PHE A 337 10.75 -14.00 -4.98
C PHE A 337 9.28 -13.76 -5.27
N ASP A 338 9.00 -12.83 -6.17
CA ASP A 338 7.64 -12.55 -6.64
C ASP A 338 7.59 -12.64 -8.15
N ILE A 339 6.50 -13.22 -8.64
CA ILE A 339 6.07 -13.12 -10.03
C ILE A 339 4.70 -12.48 -10.03
N MET A 340 4.54 -11.37 -10.76
CA MET A 340 3.29 -10.63 -10.87
C MET A 340 2.87 -10.53 -12.32
N GLY A 341 1.59 -10.75 -12.58
CA GLY A 341 0.98 -10.57 -13.89
C GLY A 341 -0.29 -9.75 -13.77
N TYR A 342 -0.52 -8.88 -14.73
CA TYR A 342 -1.70 -8.03 -14.83
C TYR A 342 -2.17 -8.00 -16.27
N GLY A 343 -3.48 -8.14 -16.47
CA GLY A 343 -4.16 -7.92 -17.74
C GLY A 343 -5.42 -7.09 -17.51
N TYR A 344 -5.66 -6.14 -18.39
CA TYR A 344 -6.83 -5.27 -18.38
C TYR A 344 -7.35 -5.11 -19.80
N TYR A 345 -8.66 -5.05 -19.94
CA TYR A 345 -9.33 -4.65 -21.17
C TYR A 345 -10.45 -3.67 -20.90
N MET A 346 -10.77 -2.87 -21.89
CA MET A 346 -11.91 -1.94 -21.89
C MET A 346 -12.51 -1.82 -23.29
N SER A 347 -13.83 -1.80 -23.33
CA SER A 347 -14.62 -1.61 -24.53
C SER A 347 -15.77 -0.66 -24.17
N ASN A 348 -15.73 0.60 -24.63
CA ASN A 348 -16.76 1.60 -24.39
C ASN A 348 -17.19 2.23 -25.71
N ASP A 349 -18.45 2.08 -26.05
CA ASP A 349 -19.07 2.62 -27.27
C ASP A 349 -20.08 3.75 -26.97
N HIS A 350 -20.10 4.22 -25.73
CA HIS A 350 -21.08 5.19 -25.24
C HIS A 350 -20.47 6.51 -24.74
N PHE A 351 -19.20 6.72 -25.03
CA PHE A 351 -18.53 7.99 -24.70
C PHE A 351 -19.07 9.11 -25.56
N GLY A 352 -19.40 10.25 -24.99
CA GLY A 352 -19.92 11.39 -25.72
C GLY A 352 -19.30 12.71 -25.26
N VAL A 353 -19.10 13.61 -26.20
CA VAL A 353 -18.62 14.97 -25.96
C VAL A 353 -19.54 15.94 -26.66
N ALA A 354 -20.05 16.93 -25.92
CA ALA A 354 -20.67 18.13 -26.49
C ALA A 354 -19.76 19.32 -26.15
N GLN A 355 -19.24 19.97 -27.16
CA GLN A 355 -18.21 21.00 -27.00
C GLN A 355 -18.60 22.24 -27.79
N THR A 356 -18.43 23.42 -27.16
CA THR A 356 -18.50 24.73 -27.81
C THR A 356 -17.16 25.38 -27.68
N GLU A 357 -16.57 25.74 -28.80
CA GLU A 357 -15.32 26.47 -28.90
C GLU A 357 -15.61 27.88 -29.46
N SER A 358 -15.03 28.89 -28.88
CA SER A 358 -15.08 30.28 -29.40
C SER A 358 -13.73 30.66 -29.98
N PHE A 359 -13.73 31.10 -31.21
CA PHE A 359 -12.55 31.55 -31.95
C PHE A 359 -12.65 33.04 -32.22
N ARG A 360 -11.54 33.74 -32.00
CA ARG A 360 -11.36 35.15 -32.34
C ARG A 360 -10.07 35.28 -33.13
N LEU A 361 -10.19 35.29 -34.47
CA LEU A 361 -9.07 35.30 -35.40
C LEU A 361 -8.71 36.72 -35.78
N SER A 362 -7.42 37.00 -36.07
CA SER A 362 -6.93 38.28 -36.54
C SER A 362 -6.78 38.24 -38.08
N ARG A 363 -7.45 39.08 -38.82
CA ARG A 363 -7.27 39.16 -40.28
C ARG A 363 -6.08 40.06 -40.62
N GLU A 364 -5.50 39.90 -41.79
CA GLU A 364 -4.36 40.67 -42.27
C GLU A 364 -4.63 42.20 -42.29
N ASN A 365 -5.88 42.61 -42.49
CA ASN A 365 -6.33 43.99 -42.47
C ASN A 365 -6.62 44.57 -41.06
N GLY A 366 -6.28 43.81 -40.01
CA GLY A 366 -6.56 44.15 -38.61
C GLY A 366 -8.01 43.90 -38.16
N ALA A 367 -8.91 43.47 -39.05
CA ALA A 367 -10.27 43.09 -38.66
C ALA A 367 -10.26 41.80 -37.87
N VAL A 368 -11.24 41.63 -36.99
CA VAL A 368 -11.42 40.43 -36.17
C VAL A 368 -12.55 39.59 -36.77
N ARG A 369 -12.28 38.30 -36.99
CA ARG A 369 -13.30 37.28 -37.31
C ARG A 369 -13.61 36.50 -36.04
N SER A 370 -14.86 36.49 -35.56
CA SER A 370 -15.27 35.72 -34.41
C SER A 370 -16.39 34.75 -34.80
N PHE A 371 -16.28 33.50 -34.34
CA PHE A 371 -17.30 32.47 -34.54
C PHE A 371 -17.25 31.42 -33.43
N LEU A 372 -18.34 30.68 -33.30
CA LEU A 372 -18.42 29.48 -32.44
C LEU A 372 -18.33 28.25 -33.35
N ARG A 373 -17.67 27.23 -32.81
CA ARG A 373 -17.66 25.85 -33.33
C ARG A 373 -18.30 24.95 -32.29
N GLU A 374 -19.46 24.42 -32.60
CA GLU A 374 -20.21 23.50 -31.74
C GLU A 374 -20.09 22.09 -32.28
N SER A 375 -19.57 21.18 -31.54
CA SER A 375 -19.41 19.77 -31.92
C SER A 375 -20.14 18.85 -30.93
N LEU A 376 -20.81 17.84 -31.49
CA LEU A 376 -21.51 16.81 -30.75
C LEU A 376 -21.06 15.43 -31.22
N THR A 377 -20.53 14.64 -30.32
CA THR A 377 -20.22 13.22 -30.59
C THR A 377 -21.50 12.41 -30.55
N GLU A 378 -21.81 11.70 -31.59
CA GLU A 378 -22.98 10.84 -31.72
C GLU A 378 -22.61 9.37 -31.58
N THR A 379 -21.46 8.97 -32.11
CA THR A 379 -20.94 7.60 -31.96
C THR A 379 -19.49 7.62 -31.48
N SER A 380 -19.14 6.61 -30.70
CA SER A 380 -17.80 6.42 -30.22
C SER A 380 -17.42 4.94 -30.21
N LYS A 381 -16.14 4.66 -30.37
CA LYS A 381 -15.59 3.32 -30.21
C LYS A 381 -14.26 3.43 -29.48
N TYR A 382 -14.25 2.98 -28.26
CA TYR A 382 -13.04 2.94 -27.45
C TYR A 382 -12.66 1.52 -27.09
N ARG A 383 -11.43 1.11 -27.43
CA ARG A 383 -10.88 -0.20 -27.12
C ARG A 383 -9.50 -0.03 -26.53
N ARG A 384 -9.26 -0.63 -25.37
CA ARG A 384 -7.94 -0.60 -24.71
C ARG A 384 -7.61 -1.95 -24.12
N LYS A 385 -6.34 -2.35 -24.24
CA LYS A 385 -5.76 -3.51 -23.58
C LYS A 385 -4.46 -3.10 -22.92
N ASN A 386 -4.25 -3.55 -21.69
CA ASN A 386 -3.01 -3.30 -20.98
C ASN A 386 -2.53 -4.61 -20.36
N TYR A 387 -1.26 -4.93 -20.54
CA TYR A 387 -0.62 -6.12 -19.97
C TYR A 387 0.67 -5.70 -19.27
N GLU A 388 0.91 -6.26 -18.11
CA GLU A 388 2.15 -6.06 -17.39
C GLU A 388 2.58 -7.37 -16.72
N THR A 389 3.89 -7.63 -16.73
CA THR A 389 4.50 -8.74 -16.00
C THR A 389 5.73 -8.22 -15.27
N SER A 390 5.89 -8.59 -14.03
CA SER A 390 7.04 -8.20 -13.20
C SER A 390 7.64 -9.40 -12.49
N LEU A 391 8.96 -9.42 -12.43
CA LEU A 391 9.76 -10.38 -11.68
C LEU A 391 10.54 -9.60 -10.63
N ARG A 392 10.48 -10.03 -9.38
CA ARG A 392 11.19 -9.39 -8.28
C ARG A 392 11.96 -10.41 -7.44
N ALA A 393 13.17 -10.01 -7.05
CA ALA A 393 13.98 -10.69 -6.05
C ALA A 393 14.31 -9.69 -4.92
N LEU A 394 13.98 -10.07 -3.68
CA LEU A 394 14.26 -9.28 -2.49
C LEU A 394 15.09 -10.11 -1.51
N TYR A 395 16.23 -9.59 -1.14
CA TYR A 395 17.06 -10.07 -0.03
C TYR A 395 16.87 -9.15 1.18
N SER A 396 16.48 -9.69 2.32
CA SER A 396 16.29 -8.96 3.59
C SER A 396 17.19 -9.54 4.66
N GLY A 397 18.43 -9.03 4.77
CA GLY A 397 19.39 -9.38 5.80
C GLY A 397 19.43 -8.32 6.91
N GLU A 398 20.19 -8.58 7.96
CA GLU A 398 20.35 -7.64 9.08
C GLU A 398 21.09 -6.35 8.66
N LYS A 399 22.14 -6.49 7.83
CA LYS A 399 22.97 -5.37 7.39
C LYS A 399 22.71 -4.92 5.96
N VAL A 400 22.01 -5.73 5.18
CA VAL A 400 21.78 -5.49 3.75
C VAL A 400 20.34 -5.81 3.42
N THR A 401 19.68 -4.89 2.72
CA THR A 401 18.44 -5.14 1.98
C THR A 401 18.69 -4.85 0.52
N ALA A 402 18.38 -5.77 -0.35
CA ALA A 402 18.51 -5.61 -1.80
C ALA A 402 17.23 -6.04 -2.50
N ASN A 403 16.58 -5.11 -3.18
CA ASN A 403 15.38 -5.35 -3.98
C ASN A 403 15.69 -5.06 -5.43
N SER A 404 15.40 -6.00 -6.32
CA SER A 404 15.56 -5.85 -7.77
C SER A 404 14.30 -6.35 -8.46
N GLN A 405 13.76 -5.51 -9.34
CA GLN A 405 12.55 -5.82 -10.10
C GLN A 405 12.74 -5.47 -11.56
N ILE A 406 12.32 -6.37 -12.43
CA ILE A 406 12.19 -6.14 -13.89
C ILE A 406 10.70 -6.21 -14.23
N SER A 407 10.23 -5.27 -15.04
CA SER A 407 8.85 -5.23 -15.52
C SER A 407 8.82 -5.05 -17.03
N PHE A 408 7.83 -5.69 -17.66
CA PHE A 408 7.50 -5.58 -19.07
C PHE A 408 6.05 -5.17 -19.20
N GLY A 409 5.75 -4.22 -20.06
CA GLY A 409 4.39 -3.77 -20.26
C GLY A 409 4.05 -3.49 -21.73
N LEU A 410 2.77 -3.64 -22.02
CA LEU A 410 2.12 -3.28 -23.27
C LEU A 410 0.82 -2.55 -22.94
N ASP A 411 0.66 -1.35 -23.48
CA ASP A 411 -0.59 -0.59 -23.46
C ASP A 411 -1.02 -0.35 -24.92
N ASP A 412 -2.13 -0.92 -25.32
CA ASP A 412 -2.62 -0.93 -26.69
C ASP A 412 -4.05 -0.37 -26.74
N THR A 413 -4.21 0.76 -27.38
CA THR A 413 -5.51 1.42 -27.63
C THR A 413 -5.72 1.47 -29.14
N PRO A 414 -6.18 0.36 -29.76
CA PRO A 414 -6.35 0.30 -31.20
C PRO A 414 -7.49 1.16 -31.74
N HIS A 415 -8.40 1.58 -30.90
CA HIS A 415 -9.52 2.42 -31.23
C HIS A 415 -9.80 3.45 -30.14
N ASN A 416 -9.79 4.70 -30.52
CA ASN A 416 -10.33 5.84 -29.80
C ASN A 416 -11.03 6.74 -30.84
N ASP A 417 -12.11 6.21 -31.38
CA ASP A 417 -12.76 6.72 -32.55
C ASP A 417 -14.04 7.44 -32.14
N ASN A 418 -14.31 8.59 -32.73
CA ASN A 418 -15.52 9.37 -32.49
C ASN A 418 -16.04 9.92 -33.82
N SER A 419 -17.35 9.95 -33.98
CA SER A 419 -18.01 10.66 -35.08
C SER A 419 -19.24 11.39 -34.61
N GLY A 420 -19.63 12.41 -35.33
CA GLY A 420 -20.77 13.23 -35.01
C GLY A 420 -20.87 14.46 -35.92
N THR A 421 -21.55 15.47 -35.42
CA THR A 421 -21.83 16.70 -36.16
C THR A 421 -21.05 17.87 -35.58
N VAL A 422 -20.67 18.80 -36.46
CA VAL A 422 -20.05 20.06 -36.11
C VAL A 422 -20.80 21.19 -36.83
N LYS A 423 -21.06 22.28 -36.12
CA LYS A 423 -21.74 23.45 -36.60
C LYS A 423 -20.92 24.71 -36.34
N TYR A 424 -20.82 25.55 -37.34
CA TYR A 424 -20.17 26.86 -37.26
C TYR A 424 -21.21 27.99 -37.30
N THR A 425 -21.01 29.02 -36.48
CA THR A 425 -21.92 30.18 -36.43
C THR A 425 -21.62 31.19 -37.53
N ASP A 426 -20.46 31.09 -38.18
CA ASP A 426 -20.21 31.91 -39.36
C ASP A 426 -20.85 31.23 -40.60
N ASN A 427 -21.36 32.02 -41.51
CA ASN A 427 -22.09 31.58 -42.70
C ASN A 427 -21.19 30.89 -43.76
N LEU A 428 -19.89 30.67 -43.49
CA LEU A 428 -18.94 30.14 -44.46
C LEU A 428 -18.92 28.60 -44.49
N LEU A 429 -19.12 27.91 -43.36
CA LEU A 429 -18.97 26.47 -43.24
C LEU A 429 -20.27 25.74 -42.91
N GLY A 430 -21.22 26.38 -42.22
CA GLY A 430 -22.50 25.78 -41.86
C GLY A 430 -22.37 24.62 -40.90
N GLN A 431 -23.07 23.49 -41.21
CA GLN A 431 -23.03 22.25 -40.48
C GLN A 431 -22.38 21.17 -41.36
N SER A 432 -21.54 20.35 -40.73
CA SER A 432 -20.86 19.21 -41.38
C SER A 432 -20.73 18.02 -40.40
N ASP A 433 -20.45 16.87 -40.95
CA ASP A 433 -20.10 15.68 -40.20
C ASP A 433 -18.59 15.67 -39.97
N TYR A 434 -18.19 15.19 -38.80
CA TYR A 434 -16.78 14.94 -38.45
C TYR A 434 -16.54 13.52 -38.01
N THR A 435 -15.31 13.06 -38.23
CA THR A 435 -14.81 11.79 -37.72
C THR A 435 -13.39 11.98 -37.16
N THR A 436 -13.15 11.42 -36.00
CA THR A 436 -11.82 11.29 -35.40
C THR A 436 -11.52 9.81 -35.25
N VAL A 437 -10.41 9.35 -35.80
CA VAL A 437 -9.90 7.98 -35.60
C VAL A 437 -8.54 8.11 -34.93
N ALA A 438 -8.34 7.43 -33.82
CA ALA A 438 -7.06 7.46 -33.12
C ALA A 438 -6.68 6.10 -32.58
N ALA A 439 -5.38 5.81 -32.66
CA ALA A 439 -4.78 4.59 -32.10
C ALA A 439 -3.49 4.95 -31.37
N SER A 440 -3.17 4.20 -30.33
CA SER A 440 -1.88 4.30 -29.67
C SER A 440 -1.41 2.93 -29.16
N LYS A 441 -0.08 2.73 -29.21
CA LYS A 441 0.54 1.50 -28.71
C LYS A 441 1.85 1.82 -28.03
N ALA A 442 1.92 1.56 -26.74
CA ALA A 442 3.12 1.74 -25.94
C ALA A 442 3.67 0.40 -25.45
N ARG A 443 4.97 0.22 -25.51
CA ARG A 443 5.69 -0.94 -24.96
C ARG A 443 6.80 -0.43 -24.08
N TYR A 444 7.06 -1.12 -22.98
CA TYR A 444 8.17 -0.76 -22.14
C TYR A 444 8.81 -1.97 -21.48
N VAL A 445 10.08 -1.79 -21.15
CA VAL A 445 10.83 -2.62 -20.20
C VAL A 445 11.44 -1.69 -19.17
N SER A 446 11.37 -2.08 -17.89
CA SER A 446 11.94 -1.29 -16.81
C SER A 446 12.65 -2.17 -15.78
N TYR A 447 13.71 -1.62 -15.23
CA TYR A 447 14.43 -2.15 -14.08
C TYR A 447 14.32 -1.17 -12.92
N ASN A 448 14.03 -1.67 -11.70
CA ASN A 448 14.02 -0.89 -10.46
C ASN A 448 14.81 -1.65 -9.40
N GLY A 449 15.87 -1.02 -8.92
CA GLY A 449 16.73 -1.50 -7.85
C GLY A 449 16.67 -0.60 -6.63
N TYR A 450 16.61 -1.19 -5.46
CA TYR A 450 16.70 -0.52 -4.17
C TYR A 450 17.64 -1.31 -3.27
N TYR A 451 18.67 -0.63 -2.73
CA TYR A 451 19.73 -1.26 -1.96
C TYR A 451 19.97 -0.44 -0.69
N PHE A 452 19.93 -1.10 0.44
CA PHE A 452 20.25 -0.52 1.74
C PHE A 452 21.40 -1.31 2.35
N PHE A 453 22.40 -0.58 2.86
CA PHE A 453 23.58 -1.13 3.53
C PHE A 453 23.72 -0.45 4.88
N LEU A 454 23.72 -1.25 5.95
CA LEU A 454 24.10 -0.79 7.27
C LEU A 454 25.63 -0.82 7.36
N LEU A 455 26.24 0.33 7.59
CA LEU A 455 27.66 0.52 7.68
C LEU A 455 28.11 0.60 9.15
N PRO A 456 29.41 0.41 9.45
CA PRO A 456 29.96 0.64 10.78
C PRO A 456 29.73 2.08 11.28
N LYS A 457 29.91 2.29 12.59
CA LYS A 457 29.82 3.61 13.25
C LYS A 457 28.48 4.32 13.02
N ASN A 458 27.38 3.59 13.21
CA ASN A 458 26.02 4.14 13.12
C ASN A 458 25.74 4.85 11.78
N SER A 459 26.26 4.32 10.69
CA SER A 459 26.09 4.88 9.36
C SER A 459 25.32 3.93 8.46
N SER A 460 24.75 4.44 7.39
CA SER A 460 24.10 3.62 6.36
C SER A 460 24.21 4.28 4.98
N LEU A 461 24.10 3.45 3.96
CA LEU A 461 24.02 3.87 2.57
C LEU A 461 22.75 3.26 1.96
N THR A 462 21.94 4.11 1.35
CA THR A 462 20.79 3.70 0.54
C THR A 462 21.07 4.08 -0.91
N SER A 463 20.83 3.16 -1.83
CA SER A 463 20.93 3.40 -3.26
C SER A 463 19.64 3.01 -3.95
N SER A 464 19.15 3.85 -4.86
CA SER A 464 18.09 3.55 -5.79
C SER A 464 18.57 3.71 -7.22
N ILE A 465 18.24 2.76 -8.07
CA ILE A 465 18.59 2.77 -9.48
C ILE A 465 17.35 2.38 -10.27
N SER A 466 16.97 3.17 -11.24
CA SER A 466 15.93 2.77 -12.19
C SER A 466 16.37 3.05 -13.60
N TYR A 467 15.95 2.18 -14.50
CA TYR A 467 16.11 2.38 -15.94
C TYR A 467 14.84 1.91 -16.62
N SER A 468 14.39 2.66 -17.61
CA SER A 468 13.30 2.26 -18.49
C SER A 468 13.62 2.60 -19.93
N TYR A 469 13.20 1.70 -20.81
CA TYR A 469 13.12 1.93 -22.25
C TYR A 469 11.66 1.75 -22.66
N SER A 470 11.11 2.70 -23.40
CA SER A 470 9.76 2.64 -23.93
C SER A 470 9.70 3.08 -25.38
N THR A 471 8.77 2.49 -26.12
CA THR A 471 8.36 2.94 -27.43
C THR A 471 6.88 3.27 -27.42
N THR A 472 6.48 4.35 -28.06
CA THR A 472 5.09 4.75 -28.22
C THR A 472 4.82 5.13 -29.66
N ASP A 473 3.87 4.44 -30.26
CA ASP A 473 3.33 4.73 -31.59
C ASP A 473 1.94 5.35 -31.38
N GLN A 474 1.70 6.53 -31.96
CA GLN A 474 0.41 7.22 -31.95
C GLN A 474 0.03 7.61 -33.36
N GLU A 475 -1.21 7.37 -33.70
CA GLU A 475 -1.79 7.77 -35.00
C GLU A 475 -3.14 8.42 -34.74
N SER A 476 -3.42 9.55 -35.36
CA SER A 476 -4.73 10.20 -35.30
C SER A 476 -5.05 10.86 -36.63
N GLN A 477 -6.30 10.72 -37.02
CA GLN A 477 -6.87 11.37 -38.20
C GLN A 477 -8.12 12.12 -37.78
N TYR A 478 -8.20 13.38 -38.15
CA TYR A 478 -9.42 14.18 -38.08
C TYR A 478 -9.92 14.45 -39.47
N SER A 479 -11.17 14.16 -39.73
CA SER A 479 -11.83 14.42 -41.00
C SER A 479 -13.12 15.18 -40.78
N GLU A 480 -13.39 16.15 -41.64
CA GLU A 480 -14.64 16.93 -41.62
C GLU A 480 -15.08 17.15 -43.06
N THR A 481 -16.38 17.12 -43.32
CA THR A 481 -16.89 17.35 -44.69
C THR A 481 -16.41 18.70 -45.22
N ASN A 482 -15.90 18.71 -46.43
CA ASN A 482 -15.38 19.89 -47.12
C ASN A 482 -14.09 20.50 -46.54
N ILE A 483 -13.40 19.82 -45.64
CA ILE A 483 -12.10 20.20 -45.08
C ILE A 483 -11.11 19.10 -45.35
N ALA A 484 -9.87 19.45 -45.72
CA ALA A 484 -8.81 18.47 -45.92
C ALA A 484 -8.55 17.67 -44.61
N PRO A 485 -8.42 16.34 -44.67
CA PRO A 485 -8.09 15.55 -43.52
C PRO A 485 -6.80 16.00 -42.84
N ILE A 486 -6.79 15.92 -41.51
CA ILE A 486 -5.62 16.23 -40.68
C ILE A 486 -5.09 14.94 -40.13
N ASP A 487 -3.93 14.50 -40.62
CA ASP A 487 -3.26 13.29 -40.19
C ASP A 487 -2.08 13.63 -39.27
N ASN A 488 -1.99 12.95 -38.13
CA ASN A 488 -0.88 13.05 -37.20
C ASN A 488 -0.38 11.65 -36.85
N ILE A 489 0.88 11.41 -37.05
CA ILE A 489 1.59 10.21 -36.64
C ILE A 489 2.77 10.65 -35.77
N ALA A 490 2.93 10.03 -34.60
CA ALA A 490 4.08 10.25 -33.76
C ALA A 490 4.66 8.91 -33.33
N ARG A 491 5.96 8.74 -33.47
CA ARG A 491 6.72 7.56 -33.03
C ARG A 491 7.79 7.98 -32.08
N ASP A 492 7.65 7.60 -30.82
CA ASP A 492 8.56 7.99 -29.73
C ASP A 492 9.37 6.80 -29.23
N ARG A 493 10.63 7.05 -28.93
CA ARG A 493 11.54 6.15 -28.23
C ARG A 493 12.17 6.88 -27.07
N THR A 494 11.93 6.40 -25.87
CA THR A 494 12.39 7.05 -24.65
C THR A 494 13.31 6.13 -23.85
N HIS A 495 14.48 6.64 -23.52
CA HIS A 495 15.40 6.08 -22.51
C HIS A 495 15.38 6.97 -21.28
N ARG A 496 15.14 6.37 -20.10
CA ARG A 496 15.15 7.12 -18.84
C ARG A 496 15.89 6.33 -17.79
N GLY A 497 16.89 6.98 -17.19
CA GLY A 497 17.66 6.42 -16.09
C GLY A 497 17.65 7.36 -14.88
N ASN A 498 17.48 6.80 -13.67
CA ASN A 498 17.60 7.53 -12.42
C ASN A 498 18.57 6.80 -11.50
N ILE A 499 19.34 7.57 -10.74
CA ILE A 499 20.18 7.09 -9.66
C ILE A 499 20.00 7.99 -8.46
N GLY A 500 19.84 7.38 -7.27
CA GLY A 500 19.81 8.09 -6.00
C GLY A 500 20.74 7.42 -5.01
N LEU A 501 21.55 8.20 -4.31
CA LEU A 501 22.46 7.76 -3.25
C LEU A 501 22.19 8.60 -2.01
N ASN A 502 21.94 7.96 -0.87
CA ASN A 502 21.74 8.62 0.41
C ASN A 502 22.69 7.99 1.44
N PHE A 503 23.61 8.78 1.94
CA PHE A 503 24.46 8.43 3.07
C PHE A 503 23.86 9.05 4.33
N SER A 504 23.71 8.27 5.40
CA SER A 504 23.21 8.75 6.68
C SER A 504 24.13 8.36 7.81
N HIS A 505 24.32 9.28 8.75
CA HIS A 505 25.07 9.09 9.97
C HIS A 505 24.24 9.50 11.18
N PHE A 506 24.15 8.62 12.17
CA PHE A 506 23.43 8.86 13.42
C PHE A 506 24.44 9.23 14.52
N PHE A 507 24.43 10.48 14.97
CA PHE A 507 25.22 10.96 16.11
C PHE A 507 24.69 10.38 17.42
N SER A 508 23.39 10.16 17.48
CA SER A 508 22.68 9.57 18.62
C SER A 508 21.34 8.99 18.14
N ASP A 509 20.59 8.35 19.03
CA ASP A 509 19.22 7.89 18.76
C ASP A 509 18.26 9.06 18.44
N LYS A 510 18.66 10.30 18.68
CA LYS A 510 17.84 11.50 18.48
C LYS A 510 18.28 12.37 17.31
N GLN A 511 19.48 12.19 16.80
CA GLN A 511 20.09 13.12 15.85
C GLN A 511 20.76 12.37 14.71
N SER A 512 20.43 12.75 13.49
CA SER A 512 21.06 12.20 12.29
C SER A 512 21.31 13.27 11.23
N LEU A 513 22.34 13.05 10.44
CA LEU A 513 22.63 13.80 9.23
C LEU A 513 22.51 12.84 8.04
N MET A 514 21.84 13.29 6.98
CA MET A 514 21.78 12.57 5.71
C MET A 514 22.32 13.47 4.61
N ALA A 515 23.24 12.96 3.81
CA ALA A 515 23.68 13.58 2.56
C ALA A 515 23.14 12.75 1.39
N HIS A 516 22.68 13.42 0.34
CA HIS A 516 22.14 12.72 -0.81
C HIS A 516 22.61 13.34 -2.13
N VAL A 517 22.67 12.47 -3.13
CA VAL A 517 22.91 12.81 -4.52
C VAL A 517 21.87 12.08 -5.37
N THR A 518 21.22 12.81 -6.27
CA THR A 518 20.28 12.24 -7.21
C THR A 518 20.62 12.67 -8.63
N GLY A 519 20.50 11.77 -9.59
CA GLY A 519 20.68 12.03 -11.01
C GLY A 519 19.55 11.45 -11.84
N LEU A 520 19.07 12.19 -12.84
CA LEU A 520 18.15 11.76 -13.87
C LEU A 520 18.76 12.03 -15.23
N TYR A 521 18.70 11.06 -16.12
CA TYR A 521 18.94 11.21 -17.54
C TYR A 521 17.72 10.70 -18.31
N GLU A 522 17.17 11.53 -19.19
CA GLU A 522 16.09 11.16 -20.10
C GLU A 522 16.46 11.58 -21.50
N HIS A 523 16.25 10.70 -22.46
CA HIS A 523 16.48 10.91 -23.87
C HIS A 523 15.30 10.39 -24.66
N ASN A 524 14.65 11.31 -25.42
CA ASN A 524 13.50 11.01 -26.25
C ASN A 524 13.87 11.31 -27.70
N MET A 525 13.50 10.39 -28.58
CA MET A 525 13.57 10.56 -30.05
C MET A 525 12.16 10.38 -30.58
N THR A 526 11.61 11.48 -31.15
CA THR A 526 10.23 11.49 -31.64
C THR A 526 10.20 11.87 -33.12
N ASP A 527 9.66 10.99 -33.95
CA ASP A 527 9.39 11.22 -35.36
C ASP A 527 7.93 11.65 -35.53
N TYR A 528 7.69 12.83 -36.10
CA TYR A 528 6.37 13.33 -36.47
C TYR A 528 6.20 13.20 -37.98
N LEU A 529 5.01 12.76 -38.42
CA LEU A 529 4.60 12.64 -39.82
C LEU A 529 3.16 13.14 -39.98
N GLY A 530 2.80 13.63 -41.14
CA GLY A 530 1.46 14.14 -41.46
C GLY A 530 1.41 15.64 -41.40
N SER A 531 0.67 16.26 -40.46
CA SER A 531 0.57 17.74 -40.35
C SER A 531 1.91 18.39 -40.00
N ALA A 532 2.79 17.66 -39.31
CA ALA A 532 4.19 18.00 -39.13
C ALA A 532 5.06 16.89 -39.69
N ASN A 533 6.18 17.25 -40.34
CA ASN A 533 7.21 16.31 -40.78
C ASN A 533 8.53 16.72 -40.15
N ALA A 534 8.83 16.12 -38.99
CA ALA A 534 9.95 16.54 -38.18
C ALA A 534 10.50 15.40 -37.32
N HIS A 535 11.75 15.56 -36.93
CA HIS A 535 12.42 14.70 -35.99
C HIS A 535 12.88 15.50 -34.76
N ASP A 536 12.37 15.16 -33.59
CA ASP A 536 12.77 15.79 -32.34
C ASP A 536 13.69 14.85 -31.54
N ASN A 537 14.83 15.41 -31.15
CA ASN A 537 15.78 14.77 -30.25
C ASN A 537 15.84 15.59 -28.95
N SER A 538 15.18 15.09 -27.91
CA SER A 538 15.07 15.76 -26.63
C SER A 538 15.91 15.07 -25.56
N THR A 539 16.63 15.87 -24.78
CA THR A 539 17.44 15.37 -23.65
C THR A 539 17.13 16.15 -22.39
N THR A 540 16.95 15.47 -21.28
CA THR A 540 16.83 16.05 -19.94
C THR A 540 17.90 15.46 -19.04
N LYS A 541 18.73 16.32 -18.43
CA LYS A 541 19.73 15.96 -17.42
C LYS A 541 19.40 16.74 -16.15
N PHE A 542 19.12 16.03 -15.08
CA PHE A 542 18.87 16.64 -13.77
C PHE A 542 19.83 16.06 -12.76
N GLY A 543 20.34 16.91 -11.92
CA GLY A 543 21.17 16.53 -10.79
C GLY A 543 20.75 17.29 -9.54
N GLN A 544 20.86 16.63 -8.40
CA GLN A 544 20.59 17.22 -7.10
C GLN A 544 21.65 16.73 -6.11
N ILE A 545 22.15 17.66 -5.30
CA ILE A 545 22.96 17.37 -4.13
C ILE A 545 22.40 18.09 -2.92
N GLY A 546 22.41 17.45 -1.78
CA GLY A 546 21.93 18.11 -0.56
C GLY A 546 22.28 17.36 0.70
N ALA A 547 21.95 18.02 1.81
CA ALA A 547 22.10 17.46 3.14
C ALA A 547 20.85 17.80 3.97
N SER A 548 20.50 16.92 4.88
CA SER A 548 19.43 17.16 5.83
C SER A 548 19.81 16.72 7.24
N TYR A 549 19.35 17.51 8.21
CA TYR A 549 19.49 17.22 9.63
C TYR A 549 18.14 16.85 10.21
N ASN A 550 18.13 15.77 10.98
CA ASN A 550 16.96 15.29 11.69
C ASN A 550 17.21 15.32 13.20
N PHE A 551 16.22 15.81 13.93
CA PHE A 551 16.13 15.73 15.37
C PHE A 551 14.84 15.03 15.77
N THR A 552 14.93 14.00 16.64
CA THR A 552 13.77 13.26 17.16
C THR A 552 13.85 13.19 18.68
N GLY A 553 13.17 14.08 19.38
CA GLY A 553 13.01 14.05 20.82
C GLY A 553 11.74 13.31 21.27
N ALA A 554 11.46 13.27 22.55
CA ALA A 554 10.29 12.57 23.10
C ALA A 554 8.94 13.16 22.64
N LYS A 555 8.88 14.47 22.46
CA LYS A 555 7.64 15.19 22.07
C LYS A 555 7.78 16.01 20.79
N VAL A 556 8.98 16.24 20.32
CA VAL A 556 9.27 17.10 19.17
C VAL A 556 10.15 16.34 18.19
N SER A 557 9.81 16.38 16.92
CA SER A 557 10.74 16.06 15.83
C SER A 557 10.86 17.24 14.89
N ALA A 558 12.05 17.45 14.38
CA ALA A 558 12.36 18.53 13.44
C ALA A 558 13.24 17.98 12.30
N PHE A 559 12.99 18.46 11.11
CA PHE A 559 13.74 18.16 9.91
C PHE A 559 14.10 19.48 9.20
N LEU A 560 15.34 19.58 8.75
CA LEU A 560 15.80 20.65 7.88
C LEU A 560 16.68 20.05 6.79
N GLY A 561 16.27 20.18 5.54
CA GLY A 561 17.00 19.76 4.35
C GLY A 561 17.30 20.96 3.47
N ILE A 562 18.51 21.04 2.96
CA ILE A 562 18.97 22.05 2.03
C ILE A 562 19.79 21.40 0.93
N GLY A 563 19.78 21.99 -0.25
CA GLY A 563 20.63 21.52 -1.32
C GLY A 563 20.48 22.35 -2.60
N TRP A 564 21.07 21.82 -3.64
CA TRP A 564 21.14 22.47 -4.94
C TRP A 564 20.70 21.52 -6.05
N ASN A 565 19.88 22.04 -6.95
CA ASN A 565 19.42 21.36 -8.16
C ASN A 565 20.03 22.03 -9.38
N TRP A 566 20.45 21.24 -10.36
CA TRP A 566 20.79 21.72 -11.70
C TRP A 566 20.02 20.91 -12.74
N LEU A 567 19.50 21.59 -13.72
CA LEU A 567 18.76 21.03 -14.82
C LEU A 567 19.32 21.52 -16.13
N THR A 568 19.57 20.62 -17.05
CA THR A 568 19.80 20.94 -18.45
C THR A 568 18.79 20.21 -19.29
N THR A 569 18.07 20.95 -20.11
CA THR A 569 17.15 20.40 -21.09
C THR A 569 17.57 20.82 -22.48
N GLY A 570 17.55 19.90 -23.44
CA GLY A 570 17.87 20.16 -24.83
C GLY A 570 16.76 19.68 -25.75
N LEU A 571 16.53 20.36 -26.84
CA LEU A 571 15.74 19.91 -27.97
C LEU A 571 16.50 20.26 -29.26
N ASN A 572 16.90 19.25 -30.03
CA ASN A 572 17.70 19.42 -31.23
C ASN A 572 18.96 20.25 -30.95
N LYS A 573 19.01 21.49 -31.48
CA LYS A 573 20.12 22.45 -31.26
C LYS A 573 19.88 23.39 -30.07
N ASN A 574 18.64 23.48 -29.57
CA ASN A 574 18.27 24.37 -28.48
C ASN A 574 18.58 23.78 -27.14
N LYS A 575 19.09 24.58 -26.21
CA LYS A 575 19.45 24.15 -24.87
C LYS A 575 19.04 25.19 -23.83
N ALA A 576 18.43 24.76 -22.76
CA ALA A 576 18.10 25.59 -21.60
C ALA A 576 18.72 24.96 -20.35
N THR A 577 19.33 25.80 -19.50
CA THR A 577 19.93 25.41 -18.25
C THR A 577 19.31 26.23 -17.12
N SER A 578 19.08 25.59 -16.00
CA SER A 578 18.62 26.25 -14.78
C SER A 578 19.16 25.54 -13.54
N ASP A 579 19.51 26.32 -12.53
CA ASP A 579 20.02 25.83 -11.26
C ASP A 579 19.41 26.63 -10.12
N TYR A 580 19.04 25.94 -9.04
CA TYR A 580 18.34 26.53 -7.91
C TYR A 580 18.58 25.77 -6.61
N PRO A 581 18.62 26.47 -5.46
CA PRO A 581 18.53 25.80 -4.16
C PRO A 581 17.17 25.12 -3.98
N TYR A 582 17.13 24.15 -3.10
CA TYR A 582 15.88 23.68 -2.51
C TYR A 582 16.01 23.70 -0.98
N VAL A 583 14.87 23.82 -0.32
CA VAL A 583 14.76 23.83 1.14
C VAL A 583 13.54 23.02 1.53
N ASP A 584 13.75 22.08 2.44
CA ASP A 584 12.70 21.30 3.09
C ASP A 584 12.78 21.50 4.59
N ALA A 585 11.67 21.80 5.24
CA ALA A 585 11.62 21.90 6.69
C ALA A 585 10.33 21.30 7.24
N SER A 586 10.43 20.66 8.38
CA SER A 586 9.25 20.27 9.14
C SER A 586 9.48 20.32 10.63
N LEU A 587 8.40 20.63 11.34
CA LEU A 587 8.33 20.57 12.79
C LEU A 587 7.08 19.79 13.17
N ARG A 588 7.24 18.76 13.99
CA ARG A 588 6.14 18.00 14.57
C ARG A 588 6.22 18.05 16.09
N PHE A 589 5.11 18.41 16.73
CA PHE A 589 4.98 18.47 18.18
C PHE A 589 3.87 17.55 18.66
N VAL A 590 4.20 16.62 19.53
CA VAL A 590 3.28 15.63 20.14
C VAL A 590 3.28 15.83 21.65
N PRO A 591 2.50 16.78 22.18
CA PRO A 591 2.48 17.07 23.63
C PRO A 591 2.03 15.87 24.45
N ASN A 592 1.15 15.03 23.90
CA ASN A 592 0.61 13.83 24.52
C ASN A 592 0.16 12.83 23.44
N LYS A 593 -0.24 11.61 23.83
CA LYS A 593 -0.66 10.53 22.93
C LYS A 593 -1.91 10.82 22.09
N LYS A 594 -2.62 11.93 22.36
CA LYS A 594 -3.88 12.28 21.70
C LYS A 594 -3.74 13.40 20.68
N ASN A 595 -2.68 14.20 20.74
CA ASN A 595 -2.49 15.38 19.92
C ASN A 595 -1.15 15.36 19.19
N SER A 596 -1.18 15.74 17.92
CA SER A 596 0.00 15.98 17.10
C SER A 596 -0.19 17.21 16.25
N PHE A 597 0.71 18.18 16.36
CA PHE A 597 0.76 19.37 15.53
C PHE A 597 1.91 19.23 14.54
N GLY A 598 1.69 19.62 13.30
CA GLY A 598 2.68 19.57 12.23
C GLY A 598 2.74 20.88 11.45
N ILE A 599 3.95 21.32 11.14
CA ILE A 599 4.23 22.40 10.19
C ILE A 599 5.22 21.88 9.19
N ILE A 600 4.97 22.12 7.92
CA ILE A 600 5.87 21.76 6.81
C ILE A 600 6.11 22.99 5.93
N PHE A 601 7.30 23.08 5.42
CA PHE A 601 7.69 24.04 4.38
C PHE A 601 8.53 23.30 3.34
N HIS A 602 8.20 23.52 2.09
CA HIS A 602 8.92 22.94 0.96
C HIS A 602 9.11 23.98 -0.13
N TYR A 603 10.34 24.22 -0.50
CA TYR A 603 10.70 25.01 -1.66
C TYR A 603 11.46 24.13 -2.64
N SER A 604 10.92 23.94 -3.82
CA SER A 604 11.52 23.12 -4.86
C SER A 604 11.34 23.69 -6.24
N VAL A 605 12.00 23.06 -7.17
CA VAL A 605 12.03 23.44 -8.57
C VAL A 605 11.69 22.22 -9.42
N TRP A 606 10.74 22.40 -10.33
CA TRP A 606 10.25 21.33 -11.19
C TRP A 606 10.69 21.56 -12.63
N PRO A 607 11.27 20.55 -13.32
CA PRO A 607 11.59 20.64 -14.72
C PRO A 607 10.30 20.72 -15.57
N PRO A 608 10.33 21.46 -16.70
CA PRO A 608 9.25 21.39 -17.66
C PRO A 608 9.24 20.00 -18.32
N SER A 609 8.06 19.49 -18.64
CA SER A 609 7.92 18.22 -19.36
C SER A 609 8.49 18.33 -20.79
N SER A 610 9.11 17.26 -21.27
CA SER A 610 9.74 17.21 -22.61
C SER A 610 8.73 17.38 -23.74
N ASN A 611 7.48 16.94 -23.57
CA ASN A 611 6.42 17.11 -24.55
C ASN A 611 5.98 18.57 -24.79
N TYR A 612 6.40 19.51 -23.94
CA TYR A 612 6.11 20.94 -24.10
C TYR A 612 7.18 21.71 -24.85
N LYS A 613 8.24 21.06 -25.32
CA LYS A 613 9.41 21.72 -25.92
C LYS A 613 9.45 21.64 -27.41
N SER A 614 8.68 20.77 -28.06
CA SER A 614 8.66 20.65 -29.53
C SER A 614 8.29 21.96 -30.18
N GLU A 615 9.11 22.43 -31.15
CA GLU A 615 8.84 23.62 -31.96
C GLU A 615 7.92 23.31 -33.15
N ASN A 616 7.57 22.04 -33.33
CA ASN A 616 6.73 21.62 -34.45
C ASN A 616 5.32 22.14 -34.29
N ILE A 617 4.71 22.53 -35.38
CA ILE A 617 3.31 22.96 -35.41
C ILE A 617 2.47 21.72 -35.76
N ILE A 618 1.64 21.27 -34.83
CA ILE A 618 0.76 20.14 -34.96
C ILE A 618 -0.67 20.64 -35.08
N HIS A 619 -1.37 20.27 -36.13
CA HIS A 619 -2.78 20.60 -36.31
C HIS A 619 -3.63 19.58 -35.53
N VAL A 620 -4.53 20.04 -34.66
CA VAL A 620 -5.46 19.19 -33.90
C VAL A 620 -6.90 19.31 -34.38
N SER A 621 -7.24 20.46 -34.98
CA SER A 621 -8.52 20.71 -35.62
C SER A 621 -8.33 21.77 -36.72
N PRO A 622 -9.30 22.03 -37.55
CA PRO A 622 -9.15 22.99 -38.66
C PRO A 622 -8.67 24.38 -38.26
N TYR A 623 -9.01 24.80 -37.02
CA TYR A 623 -8.68 26.16 -36.54
C TYR A 623 -7.83 26.15 -35.27
N LEU A 624 -7.29 25.01 -34.84
CA LEU A 624 -6.44 24.92 -33.64
C LEU A 624 -5.15 24.18 -33.94
N TRP A 625 -4.04 24.85 -33.71
CA TRP A 625 -2.68 24.35 -33.88
C TRP A 625 -1.94 24.39 -32.54
N LEU A 626 -1.02 23.50 -32.34
CA LEU A 626 -0.20 23.39 -31.13
C LEU A 626 1.27 23.56 -31.49
N THR A 627 1.99 24.32 -30.68
CA THR A 627 3.46 24.32 -30.66
C THR A 627 3.96 24.44 -29.22
N GLY A 628 5.15 23.95 -28.97
CA GLY A 628 5.80 24.07 -27.67
C GLY A 628 6.76 25.23 -27.57
N ASN A 629 7.66 25.18 -26.59
CA ASN A 629 8.72 26.19 -26.39
C ASN A 629 9.99 25.45 -25.87
N PRO A 630 11.06 25.35 -26.69
CA PRO A 630 12.29 24.66 -26.32
C PRO A 630 13.09 25.38 -25.22
N LEU A 631 12.84 26.67 -25.01
CA LEU A 631 13.54 27.50 -24.04
C LEU A 631 12.89 27.52 -22.65
N LEU A 632 11.91 26.64 -22.41
CA LEU A 632 11.28 26.48 -21.10
C LEU A 632 12.29 26.16 -20.01
N LYS A 633 12.24 26.93 -18.95
CA LYS A 633 13.00 26.77 -17.71
C LYS A 633 12.15 26.13 -16.61
N SER A 634 12.78 25.67 -15.54
CA SER A 634 12.09 25.16 -14.37
C SER A 634 11.17 26.22 -13.75
N HIS A 635 10.03 25.79 -13.24
CA HIS A 635 9.18 26.61 -12.37
C HIS A 635 9.50 26.38 -10.90
N ARG A 636 9.21 27.36 -10.05
CA ARG A 636 9.45 27.32 -8.62
C ARG A 636 8.17 26.97 -7.89
N SER A 637 8.25 26.08 -6.89
CA SER A 637 7.13 25.65 -6.07
C SER A 637 7.41 25.93 -4.60
N TYR A 638 6.42 26.50 -3.92
CA TYR A 638 6.44 26.76 -2.49
C TYR A 638 5.23 26.07 -1.87
N ASP A 639 5.45 25.15 -0.97
CA ASP A 639 4.41 24.48 -0.21
C ASP A 639 4.54 24.82 1.26
N ILE A 640 3.44 25.23 1.89
CA ILE A 640 3.35 25.48 3.33
C ILE A 640 2.13 24.72 3.85
N GLY A 641 2.34 23.84 4.81
CA GLY A 641 1.27 23.04 5.40
C GLY A 641 1.28 23.12 6.92
N ILE A 642 0.08 23.23 7.52
CA ILE A 642 -0.14 23.17 8.95
C ILE A 642 -1.19 22.11 9.21
N SER A 643 -0.98 21.27 10.20
CA SER A 643 -1.93 20.23 10.57
C SER A 643 -2.02 20.03 12.08
N HIS A 644 -3.22 19.68 12.55
CA HIS A 644 -3.47 19.23 13.90
C HIS A 644 -4.25 17.92 13.85
N THR A 645 -3.65 16.83 14.31
CA THR A 645 -4.29 15.53 14.46
C THR A 645 -4.68 15.31 15.91
N PHE A 646 -5.95 14.95 16.14
CA PHE A 646 -6.53 14.70 17.45
C PHE A 646 -7.17 13.31 17.48
N ILE A 647 -6.69 12.43 18.38
CA ILE A 647 -7.18 11.07 18.58
C ILE A 647 -7.48 10.89 20.07
N PRO A 648 -8.64 11.40 20.56
CA PRO A 648 -8.97 11.32 21.98
C PRO A 648 -9.23 9.89 22.47
N SER A 649 -9.69 9.02 21.58
CA SER A 649 -10.04 7.63 21.90
C SER A 649 -10.03 6.77 20.63
N ASN A 650 -10.19 5.45 20.79
CA ASN A 650 -10.38 4.53 19.66
C ASN A 650 -11.71 4.73 18.91
N LYS A 651 -12.62 5.56 19.46
CA LYS A 651 -13.93 5.81 18.84
C LYS A 651 -13.97 7.03 17.94
N PHE A 652 -13.02 7.93 18.05
CA PHE A 652 -13.01 9.18 17.28
C PHE A 652 -11.59 9.63 16.97
N ASN A 653 -11.38 10.09 15.75
CA ASN A 653 -10.15 10.76 15.33
C ASN A 653 -10.46 11.86 14.31
N MET A 654 -9.60 12.88 14.26
CA MET A 654 -9.70 13.93 13.25
C MET A 654 -8.34 14.54 12.94
N THR A 655 -8.24 15.18 11.78
CA THR A 655 -7.13 16.06 11.39
C THR A 655 -7.71 17.34 10.80
N LEU A 656 -7.32 18.46 11.36
CA LEU A 656 -7.49 19.81 10.77
C LEU A 656 -6.23 20.08 9.93
N PHE A 657 -6.41 20.69 8.76
CA PHE A 657 -5.29 21.03 7.89
C PHE A 657 -5.49 22.36 7.17
N VAL A 658 -4.39 23.02 6.92
CA VAL A 658 -4.27 24.17 6.02
C VAL A 658 -3.05 23.92 5.14
N ASN A 659 -3.21 24.04 3.86
CA ASN A 659 -2.11 23.91 2.90
C ASN A 659 -2.15 25.02 1.85
N SER A 660 -0.99 25.47 1.43
CA SER A 660 -0.80 26.46 0.39
C SER A 660 0.26 25.99 -0.59
N TRP A 661 -0.07 25.97 -1.86
CA TRP A 661 0.86 25.67 -2.94
C TRP A 661 0.92 26.86 -3.91
N LEU A 662 2.11 27.46 -4.02
CA LEU A 662 2.36 28.65 -4.86
C LEU A 662 3.36 28.30 -5.95
N VAL A 663 3.13 28.76 -7.16
CA VAL A 663 4.02 28.52 -8.31
C VAL A 663 4.53 29.83 -8.86
N GLY A 664 5.86 29.99 -8.86
CA GLY A 664 6.58 31.08 -9.49
C GLY A 664 7.31 30.63 -10.76
N ASN A 665 7.69 31.61 -11.62
CA ASN A 665 8.28 31.31 -12.94
C ASN A 665 7.44 30.33 -13.76
N ARG A 666 6.12 30.48 -13.69
CA ARG A 666 5.15 29.58 -14.28
C ARG A 666 5.16 29.65 -15.80
N ALA A 667 5.01 28.53 -16.46
CA ALA A 667 4.66 28.45 -17.87
C ALA A 667 3.15 28.25 -18.03
N ALA A 668 2.55 28.83 -19.07
CA ALA A 668 1.17 28.59 -19.42
C ALA A 668 0.96 28.62 -20.95
N PHE A 669 -0.10 27.98 -21.40
CA PHE A 669 -0.56 28.05 -22.77
C PHE A 669 -1.12 29.43 -23.06
N VAL A 670 -0.72 29.99 -24.20
CA VAL A 670 -1.22 31.25 -24.74
C VAL A 670 -1.78 30.95 -26.12
N TYR A 671 -2.95 31.50 -26.38
CA TYR A 671 -3.70 31.32 -27.64
C TYR A 671 -3.55 32.53 -28.52
N VAL A 672 -2.68 32.41 -29.49
CA VAL A 672 -2.34 33.53 -30.42
C VAL A 672 -3.27 33.44 -31.62
N ALA A 673 -3.98 34.52 -31.89
CA ALA A 673 -4.82 34.65 -33.07
C ALA A 673 -3.95 34.84 -34.34
N THR A 674 -4.22 34.04 -35.36
CA THR A 674 -3.69 34.17 -36.71
C THR A 674 -4.83 34.35 -37.71
N PRO A 675 -4.58 34.70 -38.98
CA PRO A 675 -5.64 34.80 -39.97
C PRO A 675 -6.41 33.48 -40.20
N ASP A 676 -5.72 32.33 -40.10
CA ASP A 676 -6.24 31.03 -40.44
C ASP A 676 -6.74 30.23 -39.22
N GLY A 677 -6.32 30.60 -37.99
CA GLY A 677 -6.67 29.83 -36.82
C GLY A 677 -6.06 30.39 -35.54
N ILE A 678 -6.08 29.56 -34.50
CA ILE A 678 -5.48 29.83 -33.19
C ILE A 678 -4.24 28.96 -33.03
N LEU A 679 -3.09 29.60 -32.78
CA LEU A 679 -1.87 28.89 -32.40
C LEU A 679 -1.75 28.88 -30.89
N ARG A 680 -1.90 27.71 -30.29
CA ARG A 680 -1.57 27.50 -28.88
C ARG A 680 -0.06 27.34 -28.74
N THR A 681 0.57 28.29 -28.08
CA THR A 681 1.99 28.24 -27.73
C THR A 681 2.19 28.25 -26.22
N ILE A 682 3.43 28.24 -25.76
CA ILE A 682 3.77 28.22 -24.33
C ILE A 682 4.65 29.43 -24.02
N GLN A 683 4.23 30.26 -23.10
CA GLN A 683 5.00 31.38 -22.59
C GLN A 683 5.47 31.16 -21.16
N GLN A 684 6.65 31.72 -20.86
CA GLN A 684 7.28 31.71 -19.54
C GLN A 684 8.27 32.88 -19.43
N PRO A 685 8.29 33.64 -18.31
CA PRO A 685 7.34 33.55 -17.19
C PRO A 685 5.99 34.22 -17.53
N VAL A 686 4.95 33.70 -16.93
CA VAL A 686 3.60 34.30 -16.92
C VAL A 686 3.16 34.58 -15.49
N GLY A 687 1.92 35.05 -15.29
CA GLY A 687 1.36 35.37 -13.98
C GLY A 687 1.49 34.24 -12.92
N ARG A 688 1.23 34.57 -11.67
CA ARG A 688 1.36 33.64 -10.53
C ARG A 688 0.20 32.66 -10.49
N PHE A 689 0.46 31.51 -9.87
CA PHE A 689 -0.56 30.53 -9.51
C PHE A 689 -0.49 30.26 -8.01
N GLY A 690 -1.66 30.25 -7.38
CA GLY A 690 -1.80 29.88 -5.97
C GLY A 690 -2.97 28.92 -5.78
N HIS A 691 -2.74 27.92 -4.97
CA HIS A 691 -3.73 26.94 -4.54
C HIS A 691 -3.72 26.88 -3.01
N TYR A 692 -4.85 27.15 -2.38
CA TYR A 692 -5.00 27.15 -0.93
C TYR A 692 -6.12 26.20 -0.56
N ASN A 693 -5.85 25.34 0.39
CA ASN A 693 -6.78 24.30 0.83
C ASN A 693 -6.79 24.22 2.35
N TYR A 694 -7.95 24.29 2.97
CA TYR A 694 -8.11 24.03 4.39
C TYR A 694 -9.36 23.22 4.67
N GLY A 695 -9.30 22.41 5.71
CA GLY A 695 -10.41 21.53 6.01
C GLY A 695 -10.23 20.66 7.23
N ILE A 696 -11.19 19.76 7.38
CA ILE A 696 -11.23 18.74 8.40
C ILE A 696 -11.45 17.37 7.78
N ASN A 697 -10.67 16.41 8.20
CA ASN A 697 -10.90 14.98 7.94
C ASN A 697 -11.17 14.29 9.28
N ALA A 698 -12.28 13.58 9.42
CA ALA A 698 -12.67 12.95 10.67
C ALA A 698 -13.25 11.56 10.45
N ALA A 699 -13.07 10.70 11.47
CA ALA A 699 -13.68 9.38 11.49
C ALA A 699 -14.12 9.01 12.91
N SER A 700 -15.20 8.23 12.98
CA SER A 700 -15.70 7.66 14.22
C SER A 700 -16.13 6.21 14.05
N ASN A 701 -16.03 5.44 15.13
CA ASN A 701 -16.51 4.07 15.15
C ASN A 701 -17.58 3.86 16.23
N TRP A 702 -18.56 3.05 15.91
CA TRP A 702 -19.76 2.78 16.69
C TRP A 702 -20.03 1.27 16.73
N LEU A 703 -20.97 0.84 17.59
CA LEU A 703 -21.44 -0.55 17.66
C LEU A 703 -20.28 -1.54 17.84
N ASP A 704 -19.36 -1.25 18.75
CA ASP A 704 -18.15 -2.06 19.02
C ASP A 704 -17.31 -2.34 17.75
N GLY A 705 -17.11 -1.29 16.95
CA GLY A 705 -16.35 -1.35 15.70
C GLY A 705 -17.04 -2.11 14.57
N LYS A 706 -18.38 -2.21 14.60
CA LYS A 706 -19.16 -2.70 13.46
C LYS A 706 -19.52 -1.59 12.48
N LEU A 707 -19.67 -0.35 12.94
CA LEU A 707 -20.01 0.80 12.12
C LEU A 707 -18.91 1.84 12.17
N TYR A 708 -18.35 2.21 11.03
CA TYR A 708 -17.40 3.29 10.86
C TYR A 708 -18.03 4.39 10.01
N LEU A 709 -17.96 5.61 10.51
CA LEU A 709 -18.36 6.81 9.78
C LEU A 709 -17.10 7.65 9.56
N SER A 710 -16.84 8.10 8.34
CA SER A 710 -15.73 8.99 8.02
C SER A 710 -16.14 10.02 6.99
N GLY A 711 -15.43 11.14 6.97
CA GLY A 711 -15.67 12.19 6.01
C GLY A 711 -14.62 13.28 6.04
N GLN A 712 -14.59 14.05 4.98
CA GLN A 712 -13.79 15.25 4.84
C GLN A 712 -14.68 16.40 4.39
N LEU A 713 -14.43 17.58 4.93
CA LEU A 713 -14.95 18.85 4.45
C LEU A 713 -13.74 19.74 4.20
N ALA A 714 -13.63 20.28 2.99
CA ALA A 714 -12.53 21.15 2.60
C ALA A 714 -13.03 22.34 1.79
N GLN A 715 -12.41 23.50 2.00
CA GLN A 715 -12.54 24.68 1.17
C GLN A 715 -11.28 24.84 0.34
N LEU A 716 -11.45 25.00 -0.95
CA LEU A 716 -10.38 25.22 -1.93
C LEU A 716 -10.50 26.64 -2.50
N PHE A 717 -9.36 27.32 -2.63
CA PHE A 717 -9.20 28.54 -3.40
C PHE A 717 -8.10 28.36 -4.42
N VAL A 718 -8.34 28.78 -5.64
CA VAL A 718 -7.38 28.80 -6.74
C VAL A 718 -7.30 30.19 -7.29
N HIS A 719 -6.10 30.75 -7.31
CA HIS A 719 -5.76 31.95 -8.04
C HIS A 719 -4.88 31.58 -9.25
N ASN A 720 -5.32 31.87 -10.46
CA ASN A 720 -4.54 31.67 -11.67
C ASN A 720 -4.42 32.99 -12.43
N GLY A 721 -3.32 33.68 -12.24
CA GLY A 721 -3.03 34.95 -12.90
C GLY A 721 -2.92 34.84 -14.43
N LEU A 722 -2.46 35.92 -15.10
CA LEU A 722 -2.30 35.93 -16.55
C LEU A 722 -1.67 34.63 -17.10
N PRO A 723 -2.11 34.13 -18.27
CA PRO A 723 -3.02 34.74 -19.25
C PRO A 723 -4.52 34.54 -18.94
N TYR A 724 -4.88 33.79 -17.91
CA TYR A 724 -6.27 33.43 -17.65
C TYR A 724 -7.01 34.38 -16.68
N ASN A 725 -6.28 34.90 -15.67
CA ASN A 725 -6.78 35.85 -14.66
C ASN A 725 -8.07 35.37 -13.98
N ILE A 726 -8.06 34.18 -13.39
CA ILE A 726 -9.21 33.52 -12.80
C ILE A 726 -8.97 33.32 -11.31
N ASP A 727 -9.96 33.71 -10.51
CA ASP A 727 -10.12 33.33 -9.11
C ASP A 727 -11.30 32.38 -8.97
N HIS A 728 -11.06 31.25 -8.31
CA HIS A 728 -12.07 30.23 -8.10
C HIS A 728 -12.05 29.73 -6.67
N SER A 729 -13.24 29.54 -6.09
CA SER A 729 -13.36 28.88 -4.78
C SER A 729 -14.52 27.92 -4.74
N HIS A 730 -14.36 26.82 -4.04
CA HIS A 730 -15.45 25.87 -3.83
C HIS A 730 -15.26 25.05 -2.55
N ILE A 731 -16.37 24.51 -2.07
CA ILE A 731 -16.40 23.57 -0.95
C ILE A 731 -16.56 22.18 -1.50
N SER A 732 -15.69 21.28 -1.08
CA SER A 732 -15.80 19.86 -1.39
C SER A 732 -15.93 19.03 -0.13
N PHE A 733 -16.70 17.95 -0.19
CA PHE A 733 -16.82 17.01 0.91
C PHE A 733 -17.08 15.60 0.43
N TYR A 734 -16.67 14.63 1.24
CA TYR A 734 -17.14 13.27 1.13
C TYR A 734 -17.66 12.77 2.47
N LEU A 735 -18.59 11.83 2.42
CA LEU A 735 -19.11 11.09 3.57
C LEU A 735 -19.09 9.61 3.24
N GLN A 736 -18.65 8.81 4.20
CA GLN A 736 -18.53 7.36 4.04
C GLN A 736 -19.03 6.64 5.30
N ALA A 737 -19.84 5.60 5.11
CA ALA A 737 -20.25 4.69 6.15
C ALA A 737 -19.86 3.25 5.77
N LEU A 738 -19.24 2.54 6.69
CA LEU A 738 -18.81 1.14 6.56
C LEU A 738 -19.48 0.33 7.67
N TYR A 739 -20.18 -0.74 7.31
CA TYR A 739 -20.83 -1.63 8.27
C TYR A 739 -20.38 -3.07 8.10
N TYR A 740 -20.06 -3.73 9.21
CA TYR A 740 -19.55 -5.11 9.25
C TYR A 740 -20.53 -6.02 9.99
N LEU A 741 -20.97 -7.10 9.31
CA LEU A 741 -21.90 -8.10 9.85
C LEU A 741 -21.37 -9.51 9.58
N GLY A 742 -20.68 -10.10 10.55
CA GLY A 742 -20.02 -11.39 10.39
C GLY A 742 -19.01 -11.37 9.25
N ASN A 743 -19.23 -12.20 8.25
CA ASN A 743 -18.42 -12.27 7.02
C ASN A 743 -18.85 -11.26 5.94
N PHE A 744 -19.92 -10.52 6.17
CA PHE A 744 -20.43 -9.50 5.24
C PHE A 744 -19.91 -8.12 5.64
N ASN A 745 -19.75 -7.27 4.65
CA ASN A 745 -19.46 -5.85 4.82
C ASN A 745 -20.21 -5.02 3.79
N PHE A 746 -20.65 -3.85 4.23
CA PHE A 746 -21.40 -2.92 3.41
C PHE A 746 -20.73 -1.55 3.48
N ALA A 747 -20.81 -0.80 2.39
CA ALA A 747 -20.30 0.55 2.36
C ALA A 747 -21.20 1.44 1.53
N ILE A 748 -21.33 2.68 1.99
CA ILE A 748 -21.95 3.78 1.28
C ILE A 748 -20.96 4.93 1.28
N THR A 749 -20.70 5.52 0.12
CA THR A 749 -19.86 6.73 0.01
C THR A 749 -20.57 7.73 -0.88
N TYR A 750 -20.61 8.97 -0.44
CA TYR A 750 -21.04 10.12 -1.22
C TYR A 750 -19.89 11.11 -1.34
N ASN A 751 -19.56 11.51 -2.55
CA ASN A 751 -18.62 12.59 -2.86
C ASN A 751 -19.40 13.73 -3.50
N SER A 752 -19.23 14.94 -3.01
CA SER A 752 -19.85 16.13 -3.61
C SER A 752 -19.35 16.33 -5.04
N ASP A 753 -20.09 17.08 -5.85
CA ASP A 753 -19.71 17.39 -7.23
C ASP A 753 -18.39 18.18 -7.32
N ASN A 754 -18.03 18.92 -6.28
CA ASN A 754 -16.77 19.67 -6.20
C ASN A 754 -15.61 18.88 -5.55
N ALA A 755 -15.86 17.67 -5.03
CA ALA A 755 -14.83 16.89 -4.34
C ALA A 755 -13.68 16.45 -5.27
N THR A 756 -13.91 16.40 -6.57
CA THR A 756 -12.97 15.96 -7.59
C THR A 756 -12.61 17.06 -8.60
N ASP A 757 -12.97 18.31 -8.32
CA ASP A 757 -12.63 19.43 -9.17
C ASP A 757 -11.12 19.53 -9.35
N ASN A 758 -10.72 19.75 -10.57
CA ASN A 758 -9.33 19.90 -10.94
C ASN A 758 -9.17 21.16 -11.78
N TYR A 759 -8.20 21.97 -11.40
CA TYR A 759 -7.78 23.14 -12.13
C TYR A 759 -6.35 22.98 -12.64
N ASN A 760 -6.18 23.05 -13.95
CA ASN A 760 -4.86 22.95 -14.55
C ASN A 760 -4.24 24.34 -14.69
N SER A 761 -3.21 24.62 -13.91
CA SER A 761 -2.53 25.93 -13.89
C SER A 761 -1.89 26.31 -15.22
N MET A 762 -1.51 25.34 -16.04
CA MET A 762 -0.83 25.56 -17.31
C MET A 762 -1.82 25.80 -18.46
N SER A 763 -2.90 25.02 -18.51
CA SER A 763 -3.90 25.13 -19.59
C SER A 763 -5.06 26.07 -19.26
N GLY A 764 -5.24 26.43 -18.00
CA GLY A 764 -6.40 27.20 -17.57
C GLY A 764 -7.72 26.42 -17.60
N ILE A 765 -7.67 25.12 -17.87
CA ILE A 765 -8.86 24.26 -17.88
C ILE A 765 -9.28 23.97 -16.44
N TRP A 766 -10.54 24.21 -16.17
CA TRP A 766 -11.20 23.80 -14.96
C TRP A 766 -12.14 22.64 -15.27
N THR A 767 -11.95 21.52 -14.59
CA THR A 767 -12.76 20.31 -14.72
C THR A 767 -13.62 20.12 -13.48
N LYS A 768 -14.92 20.21 -13.62
CA LYS A 768 -15.90 19.92 -12.58
C LYS A 768 -16.57 18.57 -12.84
N ASN A 769 -16.28 17.59 -11.99
CA ASN A 769 -16.94 16.29 -12.03
C ASN A 769 -18.25 16.34 -11.25
N LYS A 770 -19.24 15.58 -11.70
CA LYS A 770 -20.51 15.44 -10.98
C LYS A 770 -20.30 14.64 -9.70
N ASP A 771 -21.19 14.87 -8.74
CA ASP A 771 -21.24 14.11 -7.49
C ASP A 771 -21.27 12.60 -7.74
N ALA A 772 -20.71 11.85 -6.82
CA ALA A 772 -20.60 10.40 -6.94
C ALA A 772 -21.20 9.71 -5.71
N PHE A 773 -22.05 8.74 -5.98
CA PHE A 773 -22.65 7.86 -4.99
C PHE A 773 -22.19 6.43 -5.24
N VAL A 774 -21.56 5.82 -4.24
CA VAL A 774 -21.01 4.47 -4.33
C VAL A 774 -21.66 3.58 -3.27
N LEU A 775 -22.22 2.47 -3.70
CA LEU A 775 -22.72 1.39 -2.85
C LEU A 775 -21.83 0.17 -3.00
N GLN A 776 -21.56 -0.51 -1.90
CA GLN A 776 -20.75 -1.71 -1.92
C GLN A 776 -21.31 -2.75 -0.96
N ALA A 777 -21.35 -4.00 -1.41
CA ALA A 777 -21.62 -5.17 -0.60
C ALA A 777 -20.51 -6.20 -0.81
N GLY A 778 -19.96 -6.73 0.26
CA GLY A 778 -18.86 -7.69 0.20
C GLY A 778 -19.10 -8.86 1.14
N TRP A 779 -18.57 -10.01 0.75
CA TRP A 779 -18.49 -11.21 1.56
C TRP A 779 -17.03 -11.72 1.56
N SER A 780 -16.54 -12.15 2.71
CA SER A 780 -15.17 -12.64 2.82
C SER A 780 -15.03 -13.78 3.84
N ASN A 781 -14.12 -14.70 3.55
CA ASN A 781 -13.64 -15.71 4.49
C ASN A 781 -12.09 -15.72 4.51
N SER A 782 -11.47 -16.78 4.99
CA SER A 782 -10.01 -16.90 5.08
C SER A 782 -9.28 -16.86 3.73
N SER A 783 -9.93 -17.24 2.64
CA SER A 783 -9.32 -17.39 1.31
C SER A 783 -9.98 -16.52 0.24
N TRP A 784 -11.28 -16.28 0.35
CA TRP A 784 -12.07 -15.56 -0.64
C TRP A 784 -12.52 -14.20 -0.12
N ASN A 785 -12.51 -13.21 -0.99
CA ASN A 785 -13.17 -11.92 -0.78
C ASN A 785 -13.88 -11.55 -2.08
N ILE A 786 -15.21 -11.55 -2.05
CA ILE A 786 -16.08 -11.24 -3.19
C ILE A 786 -16.80 -9.93 -2.87
N ARG A 787 -16.92 -9.06 -3.86
CA ARG A 787 -17.50 -7.73 -3.68
C ARG A 787 -18.28 -7.30 -4.90
N LEU A 788 -19.45 -6.78 -4.66
CA LEU A 788 -20.28 -6.05 -5.62
C LEU A 788 -20.17 -4.56 -5.31
N THR A 789 -19.87 -3.76 -6.32
CA THR A 789 -19.81 -2.29 -6.21
C THR A 789 -20.68 -1.67 -7.28
N ALA A 790 -21.51 -0.72 -6.90
CA ALA A 790 -22.33 0.06 -7.80
C ALA A 790 -22.02 1.54 -7.61
N ARG A 791 -21.72 2.26 -8.69
CA ARG A 791 -21.45 3.69 -8.67
C ARG A 791 -22.38 4.40 -9.63
N ASN A 792 -23.08 5.43 -9.18
CA ASN A 792 -23.93 6.31 -9.98
C ASN A 792 -24.89 5.56 -10.93
N ILE A 793 -25.38 4.38 -10.54
CA ILE A 793 -26.24 3.54 -11.42
C ILE A 793 -27.52 4.24 -11.85
N GLN A 794 -28.00 5.19 -11.04
CA GLN A 794 -29.16 6.04 -11.36
C GLN A 794 -28.85 7.10 -12.43
N ARG A 795 -27.57 7.31 -12.77
CA ARG A 795 -27.07 8.35 -13.68
C ARG A 795 -26.17 7.78 -14.79
N TRP A 796 -26.35 6.52 -15.14
CA TRP A 796 -25.44 5.83 -16.07
C TRP A 796 -25.35 6.47 -17.46
N ASN A 797 -26.33 7.27 -17.88
CA ASN A 797 -26.38 7.96 -19.17
C ASN A 797 -26.28 9.50 -19.05
N TRP A 798 -25.70 10.02 -17.97
CA TRP A 798 -25.64 11.45 -17.73
C TRP A 798 -24.27 12.05 -18.10
N ARG A 799 -24.27 13.39 -18.25
CA ARG A 799 -23.04 14.16 -18.34
C ARG A 799 -22.24 13.98 -17.06
N SER A 800 -21.02 13.46 -17.19
CA SER A 800 -20.18 13.05 -16.04
C SER A 800 -19.27 14.19 -15.57
N SER A 801 -18.80 15.04 -16.50
CA SER A 801 -17.95 16.17 -16.17
C SER A 801 -18.19 17.36 -17.10
N HIS A 802 -17.82 18.53 -16.61
CA HIS A 802 -17.86 19.80 -17.31
C HIS A 802 -16.48 20.43 -17.30
N GLU A 803 -15.95 20.80 -18.44
CA GLU A 803 -14.66 21.43 -18.58
C GLU A 803 -14.80 22.80 -19.22
N THR A 804 -14.17 23.79 -18.62
CA THR A 804 -14.18 25.16 -19.15
C THR A 804 -12.79 25.76 -19.16
N MET A 805 -12.49 26.56 -20.17
CA MET A 805 -11.31 27.39 -20.25
C MET A 805 -11.64 28.65 -21.00
N LYS A 806 -11.09 29.79 -20.58
CA LYS A 806 -11.28 31.10 -21.19
C LYS A 806 -9.95 31.81 -21.38
N SER A 807 -9.72 32.33 -22.57
CA SER A 807 -8.64 33.25 -22.89
C SER A 807 -9.16 34.32 -23.90
N ASP A 808 -8.36 35.31 -24.22
CA ASP A 808 -8.80 36.43 -25.06
C ASP A 808 -9.20 36.02 -26.49
N ASN A 809 -8.49 35.03 -27.05
CA ASN A 809 -8.68 34.64 -28.46
C ASN A 809 -9.35 33.27 -28.62
N TYR A 810 -9.42 32.47 -27.56
CA TYR A 810 -9.98 31.12 -27.61
C TYR A 810 -10.61 30.75 -26.29
N SER A 811 -11.77 30.14 -26.33
CA SER A 811 -12.38 29.52 -25.16
C SER A 811 -13.02 28.21 -25.51
N VAL A 812 -13.12 27.34 -24.52
CA VAL A 812 -13.80 26.03 -24.64
C VAL A 812 -14.75 25.80 -23.49
N ASP A 813 -15.95 25.33 -23.80
CA ASP A 813 -16.93 24.77 -22.87
C ASP A 813 -17.27 23.37 -23.35
N ARG A 814 -16.99 22.36 -22.52
CA ARG A 814 -17.09 20.96 -22.92
C ARG A 814 -17.79 20.13 -21.86
N TRP A 815 -18.83 19.41 -22.28
CA TRP A 815 -19.51 18.39 -21.47
C TRP A 815 -19.10 17.01 -21.95
N ILE A 816 -18.73 16.15 -21.00
CA ILE A 816 -18.36 14.76 -21.23
C ILE A 816 -19.47 13.88 -20.65
N SER A 817 -19.94 12.91 -21.44
CA SER A 817 -20.94 11.92 -21.06
C SER A 817 -20.31 10.53 -21.08
N ASN A 818 -20.80 9.65 -20.20
CA ASN A 818 -20.39 8.25 -20.14
C ASN A 818 -18.87 8.04 -20.09
N ALA A 819 -18.14 8.95 -19.44
CA ALA A 819 -16.74 8.73 -19.17
C ALA A 819 -16.55 7.42 -18.37
N SER A 820 -15.51 6.69 -18.70
CA SER A 820 -15.16 5.47 -17.99
C SER A 820 -14.97 5.75 -16.49
N GLY A 821 -15.61 4.94 -15.64
CA GLY A 821 -15.56 5.09 -14.19
C GLY A 821 -16.57 6.10 -13.60
N HIS A 822 -17.40 6.78 -14.42
CA HIS A 822 -18.48 7.63 -13.89
C HIS A 822 -19.63 6.80 -13.32
N ALA A 823 -20.14 5.84 -14.09
CA ALA A 823 -21.17 4.90 -13.65
C ALA A 823 -20.72 3.47 -13.93
N PHE A 824 -20.87 2.59 -12.95
CA PHE A 824 -20.56 1.18 -13.14
C PHE A 824 -21.27 0.28 -12.13
N VAL A 825 -21.51 -0.96 -12.56
CA VAL A 825 -21.78 -2.10 -11.69
C VAL A 825 -20.65 -3.08 -11.89
N GLN A 826 -19.95 -3.38 -10.81
CA GLN A 826 -18.70 -4.14 -10.85
C GLN A 826 -18.76 -5.30 -9.87
N ILE A 827 -18.36 -6.47 -10.30
CA ILE A 827 -18.02 -7.57 -9.42
C ILE A 827 -16.50 -7.73 -9.35
N SER A 828 -15.98 -7.94 -8.14
CA SER A 828 -14.58 -8.31 -7.95
C SER A 828 -14.47 -9.50 -7.02
N ALA A 829 -13.55 -10.41 -7.33
CA ALA A 829 -13.28 -11.60 -6.54
C ALA A 829 -11.77 -11.75 -6.33
N THR A 830 -11.37 -11.90 -5.08
CA THR A 830 -9.99 -12.17 -4.70
C THR A 830 -9.93 -13.55 -4.07
N TYR A 831 -9.02 -14.39 -4.57
CA TYR A 831 -8.64 -15.64 -3.95
C TYR A 831 -7.20 -15.55 -3.45
N THR A 832 -6.96 -15.94 -2.21
CA THR A 832 -5.62 -15.97 -1.62
C THR A 832 -5.38 -17.31 -0.96
N PHE A 833 -4.37 -18.02 -1.45
CA PHE A 833 -3.86 -19.23 -0.83
C PHE A 833 -2.48 -18.93 -0.27
N GLY A 834 -2.29 -19.17 1.03
CA GLY A 834 -1.01 -18.95 1.70
C GLY A 834 -0.55 -20.20 2.43
N PHE A 835 0.76 -20.42 2.45
CA PHE A 835 1.41 -21.55 3.09
C PHE A 835 2.68 -21.09 3.83
N GLY A 836 3.19 -21.94 4.74
CA GLY A 836 4.45 -21.71 5.41
C GLY A 836 4.34 -21.48 6.92
N LYS A 837 5.51 -21.26 7.52
CA LYS A 837 5.68 -21.10 8.97
C LYS A 837 5.93 -19.64 9.31
N LYS A 838 5.03 -19.02 10.06
CA LYS A 838 5.19 -17.68 10.60
C LYS A 838 6.18 -17.67 11.75
N ILE A 839 6.99 -16.62 11.85
CA ILE A 839 7.85 -16.40 13.01
C ILE A 839 6.94 -16.03 14.20
N LYS A 840 6.90 -16.88 15.24
CA LYS A 840 5.98 -16.69 16.39
C LYS A 840 6.39 -15.54 17.32
N HIS A 841 7.68 -15.24 17.38
CA HIS A 841 8.25 -14.21 18.26
C HIS A 841 8.96 -13.17 17.41
N ASP A 842 8.19 -12.25 16.86
CA ASP A 842 8.73 -11.01 16.33
C ASP A 842 8.90 -10.07 17.52
N ASN A 843 10.02 -10.23 18.24
CA ASN A 843 10.42 -9.31 19.31
C ASN A 843 10.91 -7.99 18.73
N GLU A 844 10.11 -7.35 17.88
CA GLU A 844 10.28 -5.92 17.69
C GLU A 844 9.89 -5.29 19.02
N PRO A 845 10.79 -4.55 19.70
CA PRO A 845 10.44 -3.87 20.92
C PRO A 845 9.23 -3.00 20.62
N GLN A 846 8.15 -3.22 21.35
CA GLN A 846 7.07 -2.24 21.40
C GLN A 846 7.74 -0.97 21.87
N ALA A 847 7.76 0.06 21.04
CA ALA A 847 8.36 1.32 21.38
C ALA A 847 7.64 1.90 22.60
N SER A 848 8.16 1.59 23.77
CA SER A 848 7.89 2.34 24.98
C SER A 848 8.73 3.61 24.88
N GLY A 849 8.22 4.63 24.19
CA GLY A 849 8.66 6.01 24.35
C GLY A 849 10.09 6.41 23.98
N SER A 850 10.93 5.52 23.45
CA SER A 850 12.23 5.85 22.87
C SER A 850 12.19 5.60 21.37
N ALA A 851 12.62 6.55 20.58
CA ALA A 851 12.88 6.35 19.17
C ALA A 851 13.79 5.12 19.03
N SER A 852 13.22 4.00 18.54
CA SER A 852 14.05 2.90 18.11
C SER A 852 14.82 3.42 16.91
N SER A 853 16.11 3.65 17.05
CA SER A 853 16.99 3.75 15.89
C SER A 853 16.69 2.51 15.04
N GLY A 854 16.44 2.64 13.76
CA GLY A 854 16.29 1.49 12.84
C GLY A 854 17.56 0.63 12.74
N ILE A 855 18.52 0.92 13.60
CA ILE A 855 19.77 0.20 13.79
C ILE A 855 19.46 -0.88 14.83
N LEU A 856 19.39 -2.12 14.37
CA LEU A 856 19.39 -3.30 15.24
C LEU A 856 20.64 -3.26 16.12
N LYS A 857 20.44 -3.24 17.45
CA LYS A 857 21.52 -3.44 18.42
C LYS A 857 21.92 -4.91 18.44
#